data_d6cff334f03b2927a0403f0df84e2043
#
_entry.id   d6cff334f03b2927a0403f0df84e2043
#
_cell.length_a   1.000
_cell.length_b   1.000
_cell.length_c   1.000
_cell.angle_alpha   90.00
_cell.angle_beta   90.00
_cell.angle_gamma   90.00
#
_symmetry.space_group_name_H-M   'P 1'
#
loop_
_entity.id
_entity.type
_entity.pdbx_description
1 polymer ?
#
loop_
_entity_poly.entity_id
_entity_poly.type
_entity_poly.pdbx_seq_one_letter_code
_entity_poly.pdbx_strand_id
1 'polypeptide(L)'
;GAIAAGLTALMILIFLGSWRSTLVVMISIPLAILSSLVVLYFLGETLNTMTLGGLALAVGILVDDSTVTIENTHRLWAEEGMPLSEATLHGAAEIAVPTLVSTLAISCVFTSVVFLDGPAKYLFTPLGLAVVFAMLASYALSRTLTPITIGLLLKSEPRHTDGQTPTGLFSRMSAAFERGFERLRDGYSKFLTVLLRRRFIVPVVAVLMLSLGAVMLVLDGRDFFPLIDGGQIQLHVRAPAGTRIETTEAIFQAVEDKIREVIPEQDRTLIVDNIGLPARAYNLAFADGSTIGINDGVIQVALKDGHKPTADYVRKLRQVLPAAFPEDVFYFQAADIVTQILNFGLPAQIDVRTMGYDKNNLAVAKELRQRLAAIPGIVDAHLQQEVDAPAFYAQIDRTRAAQLGLNASTVATNINVSLSSSEQVSPNFWTDPTSGIPYYLAVQTPEYKVNSLNALGNTPVSTSLAVSGQTVPGMLSNVATFKRDTVATNSNQTNIQPVFDVYASVQGRDLGSVAADINKVTTELQKQLKPGSSIQVVGQIQSMNDSFRNLGIGLLFAAVFVYLLMVVNYQTFGDPFVVILALPATLCGIVTMLFITGTTLNVPSLMGAIMAVGVASANSILLVTFAREQQLKGHSAFEAALSAGHTRIRPVLMTAAAMIVGMIPMAIGGAGEEQNAALARAVIGGLLFATPTTLLIVPYLFAMLRKGNDGKPHHGVFEEIQQ
;
A
#
# COMPACT_ATOMS: atom_id res chain seq x y z
N GLY A 1 12.84 -11.01 -7.61
CA GLY A 1 12.43 -11.82 -8.77
C GLY A 1 13.36 -13.00 -9.03
N ALA A 2 14.67 -12.79 -9.26
CA ALA A 2 15.61 -13.86 -9.60
C ALA A 2 15.73 -14.95 -8.50
N ILE A 3 15.82 -14.54 -7.23
CA ILE A 3 15.86 -15.47 -6.09
C ILE A 3 14.55 -16.26 -6.00
N ALA A 4 13.42 -15.60 -6.15
CA ALA A 4 12.11 -16.23 -6.17
C ALA A 4 12.00 -17.27 -7.29
N ALA A 5 12.42 -16.92 -8.51
CA ALA A 5 12.45 -17.83 -9.66
C ALA A 5 13.36 -19.04 -9.41
N GLY A 6 14.54 -18.85 -8.82
CA GLY A 6 15.46 -19.92 -8.47
C GLY A 6 14.88 -20.88 -7.43
N LEU A 7 14.25 -20.35 -6.38
CA LEU A 7 13.57 -21.14 -5.35
C LEU A 7 12.37 -21.91 -5.89
N THR A 8 11.58 -21.27 -6.74
CA THR A 8 10.45 -21.90 -7.44
C THR A 8 10.94 -23.04 -8.35
N ALA A 9 12.02 -22.82 -9.12
CA ALA A 9 12.64 -23.85 -9.94
C ALA A 9 13.12 -25.06 -9.12
N LEU A 10 13.73 -24.80 -7.96
CA LEU A 10 14.16 -25.86 -7.06
C LEU A 10 12.97 -26.70 -6.56
N MET A 11 11.87 -26.05 -6.17
CA MET A 11 10.66 -26.75 -5.74
C MET A 11 10.07 -27.60 -6.86
N ILE A 12 9.97 -27.06 -8.07
CA ILE A 12 9.48 -27.82 -9.24
C ILE A 12 10.38 -29.01 -9.52
N LEU A 13 11.71 -28.84 -9.45
CA LEU A 13 12.67 -29.89 -9.65
C LEU A 13 12.50 -31.04 -8.65
N ILE A 14 12.24 -30.73 -7.38
CA ILE A 14 11.98 -31.73 -6.33
C ILE A 14 10.70 -32.50 -6.62
N PHE A 15 9.61 -31.82 -7.01
CA PHE A 15 8.32 -32.45 -7.25
C PHE A 15 8.25 -33.23 -8.57
N LEU A 16 8.82 -32.69 -9.68
CA LEU A 16 8.81 -33.36 -10.97
C LEU A 16 9.91 -34.42 -11.12
N GLY A 17 10.99 -34.34 -10.33
CA GLY A 17 12.10 -35.30 -10.38
C GLY A 17 12.90 -35.31 -11.68
N SER A 18 12.59 -34.43 -12.64
CA SER A 18 13.22 -34.34 -13.95
C SER A 18 13.69 -32.92 -14.22
N TRP A 19 15.00 -32.73 -14.45
CA TRP A 19 15.56 -31.42 -14.77
C TRP A 19 15.07 -30.89 -16.13
N ARG A 20 14.72 -31.82 -17.06
CA ARG A 20 14.21 -31.45 -18.40
C ARG A 20 12.81 -30.88 -18.29
N SER A 21 11.93 -31.53 -17.54
CA SER A 21 10.58 -31.02 -17.25
C SER A 21 10.64 -29.69 -16.52
N THR A 22 11.55 -29.52 -15.56
CA THR A 22 11.79 -28.25 -14.88
C THR A 22 12.24 -27.16 -15.86
N LEU A 23 13.15 -27.49 -16.80
CA LEU A 23 13.62 -26.53 -17.80
C LEU A 23 12.50 -26.03 -18.71
N VAL A 24 11.54 -26.89 -19.08
CA VAL A 24 10.36 -26.50 -19.87
C VAL A 24 9.57 -25.40 -19.15
N VAL A 25 9.31 -25.59 -17.84
CA VAL A 25 8.62 -24.59 -17.03
C VAL A 25 9.44 -23.31 -16.92
N MET A 26 10.75 -23.44 -16.66
CA MET A 26 11.64 -22.30 -16.48
C MET A 26 11.81 -21.44 -17.74
N ILE A 27 11.64 -21.99 -18.93
CA ILE A 27 11.66 -21.21 -20.18
C ILE A 27 10.36 -20.40 -20.34
N SER A 28 9.23 -20.91 -19.88
CA SER A 28 7.93 -20.25 -20.05
C SER A 28 7.82 -18.98 -19.18
N ILE A 29 8.44 -18.96 -17.98
CA ILE A 29 8.34 -17.84 -17.04
C ILE A 29 8.92 -16.53 -17.60
N PRO A 30 10.20 -16.47 -18.06
CA PRO A 30 10.75 -15.24 -18.62
C PRO A 30 9.97 -14.74 -19.86
N LEU A 31 9.50 -15.64 -20.69
CA LEU A 31 8.73 -15.28 -21.88
C LEU A 31 7.36 -14.70 -21.52
N ALA A 32 6.68 -15.24 -20.51
CA ALA A 32 5.42 -14.68 -20.02
C ALA A 32 5.64 -13.28 -19.42
N ILE A 33 6.72 -13.10 -18.65
CA ILE A 33 7.09 -11.79 -18.09
C ILE A 33 7.40 -10.79 -19.21
N LEU A 34 8.23 -11.15 -20.17
CA LEU A 34 8.57 -10.28 -21.31
C LEU A 34 7.32 -9.93 -22.14
N SER A 35 6.42 -10.89 -22.34
CA SER A 35 5.15 -10.64 -23.04
C SER A 35 4.29 -9.62 -22.26
N SER A 36 4.20 -9.75 -20.93
CA SER A 36 3.51 -8.79 -20.08
C SER A 36 4.13 -7.40 -20.18
N LEU A 37 5.46 -7.28 -20.15
CA LEU A 37 6.18 -6.02 -20.31
C LEU A 37 5.89 -5.33 -21.64
N VAL A 38 5.81 -6.11 -22.73
CA VAL A 38 5.47 -5.59 -24.06
C VAL A 38 4.05 -5.00 -24.05
N VAL A 39 3.08 -5.71 -23.46
CA VAL A 39 1.70 -5.22 -23.38
C VAL A 39 1.60 -3.97 -22.49
N LEU A 40 2.28 -3.95 -21.34
CA LEU A 40 2.33 -2.78 -20.46
C LEU A 40 2.92 -1.55 -21.17
N TYR A 41 3.98 -1.74 -21.97
CA TYR A 41 4.56 -0.68 -22.78
C TYR A 41 3.54 -0.08 -23.78
N PHE A 42 2.77 -0.91 -24.48
CA PHE A 42 1.75 -0.43 -25.40
C PHE A 42 0.58 0.29 -24.70
N LEU A 43 0.33 -0.01 -23.42
CA LEU A 43 -0.66 0.67 -22.61
C LEU A 43 -0.14 1.98 -22.00
N GLY A 44 1.14 2.32 -22.19
CA GLY A 44 1.76 3.51 -21.66
C GLY A 44 2.20 3.39 -20.18
N GLU A 45 2.19 2.18 -19.62
CA GLU A 45 2.65 1.91 -18.26
C GLU A 45 4.18 1.85 -18.20
N THR A 46 4.75 2.37 -17.11
CA THR A 46 6.20 2.40 -16.89
C THR A 46 6.66 1.22 -16.03
N LEU A 47 7.93 0.85 -16.18
CA LEU A 47 8.60 -0.06 -15.26
C LEU A 47 8.89 0.67 -13.94
N ASN A 48 8.15 0.30 -12.92
CA ASN A 48 8.28 0.85 -11.57
C ASN A 48 8.30 -0.28 -10.52
N THR A 49 8.52 0.07 -9.27
CA THR A 49 8.57 -0.90 -8.17
C THR A 49 7.29 -1.74 -8.06
N MET A 50 6.13 -1.17 -8.38
CA MET A 50 4.85 -1.88 -8.32
C MET A 50 4.67 -2.86 -9.48
N THR A 51 5.00 -2.46 -10.73
CA THR A 51 4.98 -3.38 -11.88
C THR A 51 5.98 -4.53 -11.70
N LEU A 52 7.20 -4.23 -11.23
CA LEU A 52 8.22 -5.24 -10.93
C LEU A 52 7.80 -6.14 -9.76
N GLY A 53 7.18 -5.57 -8.73
CA GLY A 53 6.58 -6.33 -7.63
C GLY A 53 5.49 -7.29 -8.12
N GLY A 54 4.58 -6.82 -8.98
CA GLY A 54 3.55 -7.63 -9.61
C GLY A 54 4.13 -8.78 -10.46
N LEU A 55 5.17 -8.49 -11.25
CA LEU A 55 5.86 -9.53 -12.03
C LEU A 55 6.60 -10.54 -11.15
N ALA A 56 7.22 -10.09 -10.05
CA ALA A 56 7.86 -10.98 -9.09
C ALA A 56 6.84 -11.93 -8.41
N LEU A 57 5.65 -11.39 -8.08
CA LEU A 57 4.53 -12.18 -7.58
C LEU A 57 4.02 -13.17 -8.64
N ALA A 58 3.92 -12.73 -9.89
CA ALA A 58 3.46 -13.56 -10.99
C ALA A 58 4.34 -14.80 -11.21
N VAL A 59 5.66 -14.72 -10.96
CA VAL A 59 6.58 -15.86 -11.10
C VAL A 59 6.04 -17.13 -10.43
N GLY A 60 5.51 -17.00 -9.20
CA GLY A 60 4.95 -18.14 -8.48
C GLY A 60 3.69 -18.72 -9.10
N ILE A 61 2.86 -17.87 -9.73
CA ILE A 61 1.58 -18.27 -10.34
C ILE A 61 1.79 -18.82 -11.76
N LEU A 62 2.73 -18.23 -12.52
CA LEU A 62 3.02 -18.58 -13.93
C LEU A 62 3.44 -20.05 -14.12
N VAL A 63 3.91 -20.66 -13.07
CA VAL A 63 4.32 -22.07 -13.04
C VAL A 63 3.14 -23.02 -13.27
N ASP A 64 1.95 -22.65 -12.80
CA ASP A 64 0.79 -23.53 -12.70
C ASP A 64 0.36 -24.08 -14.08
N ASP A 65 0.14 -23.22 -15.06
CA ASP A 65 -0.32 -23.62 -16.42
C ASP A 65 0.63 -24.60 -17.11
N SER A 66 1.93 -24.37 -17.01
CA SER A 66 2.94 -25.21 -17.64
C SER A 66 3.13 -26.53 -16.90
N THR A 67 3.08 -26.52 -15.56
CA THR A 67 3.25 -27.75 -14.75
C THR A 67 2.07 -28.69 -14.90
N VAL A 68 0.84 -28.18 -14.92
CA VAL A 68 -0.36 -29.01 -15.15
C VAL A 68 -0.32 -29.64 -16.54
N THR A 69 0.18 -28.90 -17.55
CA THR A 69 0.35 -29.45 -18.92
C THR A 69 1.38 -30.57 -18.97
N ILE A 70 2.54 -30.39 -18.29
CA ILE A 70 3.60 -31.41 -18.24
C ILE A 70 3.10 -32.65 -17.50
N GLU A 71 2.44 -32.47 -16.36
CA GLU A 71 1.95 -33.58 -15.55
C GLU A 71 0.89 -34.40 -16.28
N ASN A 72 -0.05 -33.74 -16.95
CA ASN A 72 -1.07 -34.44 -17.73
C ASN A 72 -0.46 -35.19 -18.92
N THR A 73 0.50 -34.57 -19.61
CA THR A 73 1.27 -35.24 -20.66
C THR A 73 2.04 -36.45 -20.13
N HIS A 74 2.67 -36.30 -18.96
CA HIS A 74 3.43 -37.39 -18.33
C HIS A 74 2.51 -38.53 -17.90
N ARG A 75 1.33 -38.27 -17.39
CA ARG A 75 0.30 -39.27 -17.06
C ARG A 75 -0.07 -40.08 -18.27
N LEU A 76 -0.43 -39.44 -19.38
CA LEU A 76 -0.82 -40.14 -20.63
C LEU A 76 0.34 -40.94 -21.22
N TRP A 77 1.57 -40.40 -21.17
CA TRP A 77 2.76 -41.06 -21.72
C TRP A 77 3.28 -42.22 -20.87
N ALA A 78 3.37 -42.03 -19.55
CA ALA A 78 3.99 -43.00 -18.63
C ALA A 78 2.98 -44.01 -18.08
N GLU A 79 1.76 -43.57 -17.69
CA GLU A 79 0.76 -44.43 -17.06
C GLU A 79 -0.18 -45.10 -18.07
N GLU A 80 -0.61 -44.37 -19.11
CA GLU A 80 -1.53 -44.90 -20.12
C GLU A 80 -0.80 -45.48 -21.38
N GLY A 81 0.53 -45.31 -21.46
CA GLY A 81 1.36 -45.93 -22.48
C GLY A 81 1.30 -45.29 -23.87
N MET A 82 0.68 -44.11 -24.02
CA MET A 82 0.56 -43.41 -25.29
C MET A 82 1.92 -42.98 -25.87
N PRO A 83 2.09 -42.90 -27.22
CA PRO A 83 3.25 -42.27 -27.81
C PRO A 83 3.42 -40.83 -27.35
N LEU A 84 4.67 -40.36 -27.14
CA LEU A 84 4.94 -39.02 -26.63
C LEU A 84 4.27 -37.89 -27.44
N SER A 85 4.24 -38.02 -28.76
CA SER A 85 3.60 -37.04 -29.67
C SER A 85 2.08 -36.95 -29.43
N GLU A 86 1.42 -38.07 -29.27
CA GLU A 86 -0.02 -38.14 -29.03
C GLU A 86 -0.34 -37.72 -27.59
N ALA A 87 0.43 -38.21 -26.60
CA ALA A 87 0.31 -37.84 -25.18
C ALA A 87 0.46 -36.32 -24.99
N THR A 88 1.37 -35.68 -25.73
CA THR A 88 1.55 -34.23 -25.67
C THR A 88 0.37 -33.46 -26.26
N LEU A 89 -0.16 -33.92 -27.42
CA LEU A 89 -1.31 -33.29 -28.05
C LEU A 89 -2.58 -33.45 -27.22
N HIS A 90 -2.89 -34.70 -26.84
CA HIS A 90 -4.08 -35.01 -26.05
C HIS A 90 -3.98 -34.42 -24.64
N GLY A 91 -2.80 -34.49 -23.99
CA GLY A 91 -2.57 -33.94 -22.66
C GLY A 91 -2.75 -32.40 -22.60
N ALA A 92 -2.34 -31.69 -23.63
CA ALA A 92 -2.57 -30.25 -23.73
C ALA A 92 -4.04 -29.91 -24.05
N ALA A 93 -4.71 -30.70 -24.91
CA ALA A 93 -6.10 -30.47 -25.31
C ALA A 93 -7.09 -30.71 -24.14
N GLU A 94 -6.90 -31.81 -23.38
CA GLU A 94 -7.77 -32.22 -22.27
C GLU A 94 -7.89 -31.15 -21.19
N ILE A 95 -6.81 -30.44 -20.90
CA ILE A 95 -6.78 -29.41 -19.84
C ILE A 95 -6.95 -27.98 -20.37
N ALA A 96 -7.14 -27.79 -21.69
CA ALA A 96 -7.19 -26.44 -22.29
C ALA A 96 -8.30 -25.58 -21.72
N VAL A 97 -9.54 -26.09 -21.68
CA VAL A 97 -10.70 -25.34 -21.17
C VAL A 97 -10.63 -25.12 -19.66
N PRO A 98 -10.35 -26.15 -18.82
CA PRO A 98 -10.24 -25.94 -17.37
C PRO A 98 -9.17 -24.93 -16.97
N THR A 99 -8.02 -24.91 -17.62
CA THR A 99 -6.97 -23.92 -17.32
C THR A 99 -7.31 -22.53 -17.85
N LEU A 100 -8.01 -22.41 -19.00
CA LEU A 100 -8.53 -21.11 -19.47
C LEU A 100 -9.48 -20.49 -18.42
N VAL A 101 -10.42 -21.28 -17.94
CA VAL A 101 -11.38 -20.83 -16.93
C VAL A 101 -10.66 -20.44 -15.63
N SER A 102 -9.65 -21.20 -15.21
CA SER A 102 -8.81 -20.88 -14.07
C SER A 102 -8.07 -19.55 -14.26
N THR A 103 -7.41 -19.35 -15.40
CA THR A 103 -6.67 -18.12 -15.73
C THR A 103 -7.61 -16.90 -15.79
N LEU A 104 -8.78 -17.05 -16.41
CA LEU A 104 -9.80 -16.00 -16.45
C LEU A 104 -10.36 -15.70 -15.06
N ALA A 105 -10.57 -16.72 -14.21
CA ALA A 105 -11.01 -16.52 -12.83
C ALA A 105 -10.01 -15.70 -12.03
N ILE A 106 -8.71 -16.03 -12.11
CA ILE A 106 -7.65 -15.21 -11.46
C ILE A 106 -7.66 -13.79 -12.02
N SER A 107 -7.71 -13.63 -13.35
CA SER A 107 -7.74 -12.32 -14.01
C SER A 107 -8.93 -11.47 -13.55
N CYS A 108 -10.12 -12.07 -13.42
CA CYS A 108 -11.32 -11.40 -12.91
C CYS A 108 -11.14 -10.95 -11.45
N VAL A 109 -10.50 -11.76 -10.61
CA VAL A 109 -10.23 -11.38 -9.22
C VAL A 109 -9.29 -10.18 -9.15
N PHE A 110 -8.24 -10.15 -9.98
CA PHE A 110 -7.33 -8.98 -10.08
C PHE A 110 -8.01 -7.73 -10.63
N THR A 111 -9.05 -7.86 -11.45
CA THR A 111 -9.82 -6.72 -11.97
C THR A 111 -10.54 -5.94 -10.84
N SER A 112 -10.70 -6.54 -9.65
CA SER A 112 -11.24 -5.83 -8.46
C SER A 112 -10.43 -4.59 -8.07
N VAL A 113 -9.16 -4.49 -8.48
CA VAL A 113 -8.30 -3.30 -8.28
C VAL A 113 -8.87 -2.05 -8.96
N VAL A 114 -9.66 -2.20 -10.01
CA VAL A 114 -10.31 -1.07 -10.71
C VAL A 114 -11.27 -0.30 -9.79
N PHE A 115 -11.80 -0.95 -8.74
CA PHE A 115 -12.69 -0.32 -7.75
C PHE A 115 -11.93 0.53 -6.72
N LEU A 116 -10.60 0.49 -6.70
CA LEU A 116 -9.81 1.38 -5.85
C LEU A 116 -9.92 2.82 -6.32
N ASP A 117 -9.85 3.74 -5.36
CA ASP A 117 -9.81 5.18 -5.58
C ASP A 117 -8.53 5.80 -4.98
N GLY A 118 -8.22 7.02 -5.39
CA GLY A 118 -7.10 7.80 -4.86
C GLY A 118 -5.73 7.17 -5.12
N PRO A 119 -4.72 7.43 -4.24
CA PRO A 119 -3.35 6.97 -4.42
C PRO A 119 -3.23 5.44 -4.52
N ALA A 120 -4.05 4.69 -3.79
CA ALA A 120 -4.03 3.23 -3.83
C ALA A 120 -4.32 2.68 -5.22
N LYS A 121 -5.22 3.31 -5.98
CA LYS A 121 -5.50 2.94 -7.38
C LYS A 121 -4.27 3.06 -8.26
N TYR A 122 -3.58 4.21 -8.20
CA TYR A 122 -2.40 4.46 -9.03
C TYR A 122 -1.22 3.53 -8.70
N LEU A 123 -1.11 3.11 -7.44
CA LEU A 123 -0.07 2.17 -7.01
C LEU A 123 -0.37 0.74 -7.44
N PHE A 124 -1.62 0.26 -7.29
CA PHE A 124 -1.93 -1.16 -7.50
C PHE A 124 -2.51 -1.49 -8.87
N THR A 125 -3.00 -0.54 -9.65
CA THR A 125 -3.45 -0.80 -11.03
C THR A 125 -2.33 -1.36 -11.91
N PRO A 126 -1.12 -0.75 -11.94
CA PRO A 126 0.01 -1.31 -12.71
C PRO A 126 0.43 -2.71 -12.24
N LEU A 127 0.39 -2.95 -10.92
CA LEU A 127 0.67 -4.26 -10.34
C LEU A 127 -0.35 -5.31 -10.82
N GLY A 128 -1.64 -5.01 -10.73
CA GLY A 128 -2.72 -5.90 -11.17
C GLY A 128 -2.65 -6.21 -12.67
N LEU A 129 -2.44 -5.19 -13.50
CA LEU A 129 -2.28 -5.33 -14.95
C LEU A 129 -1.06 -6.20 -15.30
N ALA A 130 0.07 -6.01 -14.64
CA ALA A 130 1.27 -6.81 -14.85
C ALA A 130 1.01 -8.30 -14.60
N VAL A 131 0.31 -8.65 -13.52
CA VAL A 131 -0.06 -10.02 -13.20
C VAL A 131 -1.03 -10.59 -14.23
N VAL A 132 -2.10 -9.86 -14.56
CA VAL A 132 -3.12 -10.32 -15.51
C VAL A 132 -2.51 -10.63 -16.88
N PHE A 133 -1.69 -9.73 -17.42
CA PHE A 133 -1.06 -9.96 -18.73
C PHE A 133 -0.02 -11.07 -18.69
N ALA A 134 0.73 -11.21 -17.60
CA ALA A 134 1.66 -12.32 -17.43
C ALA A 134 0.91 -13.66 -17.38
N MET A 135 -0.23 -13.74 -16.69
CA MET A 135 -1.06 -14.94 -16.64
C MET A 135 -1.66 -15.30 -18.00
N LEU A 136 -2.22 -14.35 -18.74
CA LEU A 136 -2.76 -14.57 -20.07
C LEU A 136 -1.65 -15.04 -21.04
N ALA A 137 -0.46 -14.45 -20.95
CA ALA A 137 0.70 -14.89 -21.73
C ALA A 137 1.15 -16.31 -21.33
N SER A 138 1.17 -16.63 -20.03
CA SER A 138 1.48 -17.98 -19.53
C SER A 138 0.53 -19.02 -20.09
N TYR A 139 -0.77 -18.74 -20.06
CA TYR A 139 -1.77 -19.61 -20.66
C TYR A 139 -1.49 -19.85 -22.17
N ALA A 140 -1.24 -18.79 -22.94
CA ALA A 140 -0.92 -18.91 -24.36
C ALA A 140 0.35 -19.74 -24.60
N LEU A 141 1.41 -19.51 -23.81
CA LEU A 141 2.66 -20.25 -23.88
C LEU A 141 2.49 -21.72 -23.47
N SER A 142 1.65 -22.01 -22.49
CA SER A 142 1.37 -23.37 -22.05
C SER A 142 0.63 -24.20 -23.12
N ARG A 143 -0.03 -23.55 -24.09
CA ARG A 143 -0.71 -24.21 -25.24
C ARG A 143 0.13 -24.26 -26.52
N THR A 144 1.17 -23.44 -26.60
CA THR A 144 2.03 -23.34 -27.77
C THR A 144 3.44 -23.86 -27.51
N LEU A 145 4.18 -23.13 -26.67
CA LEU A 145 5.59 -23.40 -26.41
C LEU A 145 5.79 -24.68 -25.59
N THR A 146 5.00 -24.84 -24.50
CA THR A 146 5.18 -25.97 -23.56
C THR A 146 5.04 -27.32 -24.26
N PRO A 147 4.00 -27.62 -25.09
CA PRO A 147 3.91 -28.87 -25.82
C PRO A 147 5.09 -29.11 -26.77
N ILE A 148 5.55 -28.07 -27.47
CA ILE A 148 6.68 -28.18 -28.41
C ILE A 148 7.96 -28.53 -27.64
N THR A 149 8.23 -27.83 -26.53
CA THR A 149 9.42 -28.06 -25.73
C THR A 149 9.40 -29.42 -25.00
N ILE A 150 8.24 -29.90 -24.57
CA ILE A 150 8.05 -31.29 -24.08
C ILE A 150 8.46 -32.29 -25.17
N GLY A 151 7.90 -32.16 -26.39
CA GLY A 151 8.20 -33.03 -27.51
C GLY A 151 9.69 -33.07 -27.88
N LEU A 152 10.41 -31.95 -27.69
CA LEU A 152 11.85 -31.85 -27.98
C LEU A 152 12.72 -32.40 -26.83
N LEU A 153 12.43 -32.02 -25.59
CA LEU A 153 13.31 -32.31 -24.44
C LEU A 153 13.07 -33.69 -23.83
N LEU A 154 11.81 -34.15 -23.76
CA LEU A 154 11.46 -35.45 -23.16
C LEU A 154 11.67 -36.64 -24.13
N LYS A 155 11.86 -36.42 -25.45
CA LYS A 155 12.12 -37.49 -26.41
C LYS A 155 13.32 -38.37 -26.03
N SER A 156 14.29 -37.84 -25.30
CA SER A 156 15.50 -38.56 -24.88
C SER A 156 15.40 -39.09 -23.44
N GLU A 157 14.24 -39.03 -22.80
CA GLU A 157 14.03 -39.51 -21.44
C GLU A 157 13.59 -40.99 -21.51
N PRO A 158 14.28 -41.92 -20.80
CA PRO A 158 13.86 -43.31 -20.76
C PRO A 158 12.51 -43.41 -20.03
N ARG A 159 11.55 -44.18 -20.54
CA ARG A 159 10.34 -44.53 -19.83
C ARG A 159 10.76 -45.19 -18.51
N HIS A 160 10.26 -44.69 -17.38
CA HIS A 160 10.41 -45.40 -16.10
C HIS A 160 9.64 -46.71 -16.16
N THR A 161 10.27 -47.74 -16.71
CA THR A 161 9.83 -49.12 -16.55
C THR A 161 10.37 -49.64 -15.23
N ASP A 162 9.47 -50.17 -14.41
CA ASP A 162 9.80 -50.77 -13.11
C ASP A 162 11.01 -51.72 -13.23
N GLY A 163 12.07 -51.46 -12.46
CA GLY A 163 13.18 -52.35 -12.30
C GLY A 163 14.61 -51.81 -12.41
N GLN A 164 14.82 -50.55 -12.83
CA GLN A 164 16.18 -49.99 -12.84
C GLN A 164 16.56 -49.35 -11.50
N THR A 165 17.62 -49.85 -10.88
CA THR A 165 18.20 -49.27 -9.65
C THR A 165 18.76 -47.86 -9.95
N PRO A 166 18.39 -46.83 -9.17
CA PRO A 166 18.87 -45.46 -9.41
C PRO A 166 20.39 -45.38 -9.19
N THR A 167 21.14 -45.04 -10.25
CA THR A 167 22.61 -45.05 -10.26
C THR A 167 23.29 -43.72 -9.91
N GLY A 168 22.54 -42.64 -9.64
CA GLY A 168 23.09 -41.31 -9.29
C GLY A 168 22.55 -40.77 -7.97
N LEU A 169 23.28 -39.80 -7.36
CA LEU A 169 22.87 -39.18 -6.10
C LEU A 169 21.50 -38.47 -6.24
N PHE A 170 21.31 -37.77 -7.35
CA PHE A 170 20.05 -37.07 -7.67
C PHE A 170 18.88 -38.04 -7.92
N SER A 171 19.14 -39.13 -8.62
CA SER A 171 18.15 -40.18 -8.87
C SER A 171 17.74 -40.94 -7.59
N ARG A 172 18.67 -41.12 -6.66
CA ARG A 172 18.39 -41.71 -5.31
C ARG A 172 17.53 -40.74 -4.47
N MET A 173 17.82 -39.43 -4.53
CA MET A 173 17.08 -38.40 -3.80
C MET A 173 15.66 -38.27 -4.36
N SER A 174 15.50 -38.23 -5.68
CA SER A 174 14.20 -38.22 -6.35
C SER A 174 13.38 -39.48 -6.00
N ALA A 175 13.97 -40.66 -6.06
CA ALA A 175 13.30 -41.93 -5.68
C ALA A 175 12.93 -42.00 -4.19
N ALA A 176 13.73 -41.39 -3.31
CA ALA A 176 13.38 -41.28 -1.90
C ALA A 176 12.21 -40.34 -1.67
N PHE A 177 12.19 -39.18 -2.37
CA PHE A 177 11.08 -38.24 -2.35
C PHE A 177 9.80 -38.91 -2.88
N GLU A 178 9.83 -39.59 -4.01
CA GLU A 178 8.68 -40.27 -4.61
C GLU A 178 8.06 -41.28 -3.63
N ARG A 179 8.87 -42.13 -3.03
CA ARG A 179 8.40 -43.09 -1.98
C ARG A 179 7.79 -42.41 -0.77
N GLY A 180 8.35 -41.27 -0.37
CA GLY A 180 7.79 -40.42 0.69
C GLY A 180 6.46 -39.81 0.31
N PHE A 181 6.37 -39.31 -0.91
CA PHE A 181 5.19 -38.68 -1.44
C PHE A 181 4.04 -39.70 -1.67
N GLU A 182 4.33 -40.90 -2.16
CA GLU A 182 3.32 -41.96 -2.28
C GLU A 182 2.72 -42.33 -0.91
N ARG A 183 3.55 -42.46 0.14
CA ARG A 183 3.04 -42.68 1.51
C ARG A 183 2.13 -41.55 1.97
N LEU A 184 2.50 -40.29 1.66
CA LEU A 184 1.67 -39.12 1.97
C LEU A 184 0.34 -39.17 1.20
N ARG A 185 0.36 -39.52 -0.08
CA ARG A 185 -0.82 -39.65 -0.94
C ARG A 185 -1.77 -40.74 -0.45
N ASP A 186 -1.24 -41.89 -0.08
CA ASP A 186 -2.02 -43.01 0.48
C ASP A 186 -2.61 -42.64 1.85
N GLY A 187 -1.82 -42.00 2.71
CA GLY A 187 -2.26 -41.48 4.01
C GLY A 187 -3.39 -40.44 3.85
N TYR A 188 -3.23 -39.52 2.91
CA TYR A 188 -4.26 -38.54 2.56
C TYR A 188 -5.54 -39.21 2.06
N SER A 189 -5.46 -40.18 1.16
CA SER A 189 -6.64 -40.90 0.62
C SER A 189 -7.40 -41.63 1.71
N LYS A 190 -6.69 -42.28 2.67
CA LYS A 190 -7.31 -42.88 3.84
C LYS A 190 -7.99 -41.86 4.74
N PHE A 191 -7.34 -40.70 4.98
CA PHE A 191 -7.88 -39.63 5.78
C PHE A 191 -9.13 -39.00 5.11
N LEU A 192 -9.05 -38.73 3.81
CA LEU A 192 -10.18 -38.21 3.03
C LEU A 192 -11.38 -39.18 3.04
N THR A 193 -11.13 -40.48 2.94
CA THR A 193 -12.17 -41.52 3.05
C THR A 193 -12.90 -41.45 4.41
N VAL A 194 -12.15 -41.30 5.51
CA VAL A 194 -12.75 -41.12 6.84
C VAL A 194 -13.56 -39.83 6.92
N LEU A 195 -13.03 -38.75 6.35
CA LEU A 195 -13.68 -37.44 6.34
C LEU A 195 -15.02 -37.46 5.56
N LEU A 196 -15.01 -38.08 4.37
CA LEU A 196 -16.20 -38.26 3.53
C LEU A 196 -17.28 -39.11 4.20
N ARG A 197 -16.89 -40.11 5.00
CA ARG A 197 -17.83 -40.96 5.76
C ARG A 197 -18.46 -40.23 6.96
N ARG A 198 -17.72 -39.33 7.62
CA ARG A 198 -18.16 -38.64 8.83
C ARG A 198 -18.63 -37.21 8.52
N ARG A 199 -19.90 -37.10 8.10
CA ARG A 199 -20.55 -35.86 7.59
C ARG A 199 -20.54 -34.64 8.52
N PHE A 200 -20.21 -34.78 9.81
CA PHE A 200 -20.20 -33.65 10.76
C PHE A 200 -18.80 -33.06 11.01
N ILE A 201 -17.70 -33.77 10.67
CA ILE A 201 -16.35 -33.30 10.98
C ILE A 201 -16.02 -32.03 10.18
N VAL A 202 -16.28 -32.02 8.88
CA VAL A 202 -15.95 -30.89 8.01
C VAL A 202 -16.73 -29.61 8.36
N PRO A 203 -18.05 -29.64 8.56
CA PRO A 203 -18.78 -28.46 9.02
C PRO A 203 -18.28 -27.92 10.37
N VAL A 204 -17.96 -28.79 11.33
CA VAL A 204 -17.45 -28.38 12.64
C VAL A 204 -16.07 -27.70 12.49
N VAL A 205 -15.17 -28.30 11.71
CA VAL A 205 -13.84 -27.70 11.44
C VAL A 205 -13.98 -26.37 10.70
N ALA A 206 -14.88 -26.28 9.71
CA ALA A 206 -15.12 -25.05 8.98
C ALA A 206 -15.66 -23.92 9.89
N VAL A 207 -16.62 -24.22 10.78
CA VAL A 207 -17.13 -23.26 11.77
C VAL A 207 -16.03 -22.83 12.74
N LEU A 208 -15.19 -23.77 13.22
CA LEU A 208 -14.06 -23.45 14.10
C LEU A 208 -13.04 -22.54 13.41
N MET A 209 -12.70 -22.85 12.16
CA MET A 209 -11.79 -22.01 11.36
C MET A 209 -12.38 -20.61 11.13
N LEU A 210 -13.65 -20.50 10.77
CA LEU A 210 -14.32 -19.22 10.57
C LEU A 210 -14.39 -18.41 11.87
N SER A 211 -14.68 -19.08 13.01
CA SER A 211 -14.69 -18.42 14.31
C SER A 211 -13.30 -17.91 14.68
N LEU A 212 -12.25 -18.71 14.46
CA LEU A 212 -10.86 -18.30 14.67
C LEU A 212 -10.51 -17.09 13.80
N GLY A 213 -10.83 -17.14 12.50
CA GLY A 213 -10.60 -16.03 11.58
C GLY A 213 -11.34 -14.76 11.99
N ALA A 214 -12.60 -14.87 12.44
CA ALA A 214 -13.36 -13.73 12.92
C ALA A 214 -12.76 -13.10 14.19
N VAL A 215 -12.30 -13.93 15.13
CA VAL A 215 -11.60 -13.43 16.33
C VAL A 215 -10.29 -12.73 15.95
N MET A 216 -9.48 -13.34 15.08
CA MET A 216 -8.23 -12.74 14.61
C MET A 216 -8.48 -11.43 13.86
N LEU A 217 -9.53 -11.34 13.04
CA LEU A 217 -9.90 -10.13 12.31
C LEU A 217 -10.25 -8.95 13.25
N VAL A 218 -10.80 -9.24 14.43
CA VAL A 218 -11.12 -8.21 15.44
C VAL A 218 -9.87 -7.80 16.21
N LEU A 219 -8.95 -8.75 16.43
CA LEU A 219 -7.70 -8.51 17.16
C LEU A 219 -6.61 -7.88 16.29
N ASP A 220 -6.66 -8.14 14.98
CA ASP A 220 -5.71 -7.58 14.02
C ASP A 220 -6.06 -6.11 13.75
N GLY A 221 -5.10 -5.21 13.92
CA GLY A 221 -5.28 -3.79 13.69
C GLY A 221 -5.46 -3.49 12.20
N ARG A 222 -5.97 -2.29 11.88
CA ARG A 222 -6.15 -1.81 10.51
C ARG A 222 -5.32 -0.57 10.26
N ASP A 223 -4.48 -0.61 9.23
CA ASP A 223 -3.72 0.54 8.76
C ASP A 223 -4.00 0.79 7.27
N PHE A 224 -3.72 1.99 6.80
CA PHE A 224 -3.84 2.27 5.38
C PHE A 224 -2.71 1.57 4.62
N PHE A 225 -1.48 1.86 5.01
CA PHE A 225 -0.25 1.22 4.53
C PHE A 225 0.67 0.90 5.71
N PRO A 226 1.56 -0.08 5.61
CA PRO A 226 2.58 -0.30 6.60
C PRO A 226 3.56 0.88 6.62
N LEU A 227 4.10 1.21 7.80
CA LEU A 227 5.14 2.22 7.92
C LEU A 227 6.40 1.75 7.17
N ILE A 228 6.97 2.66 6.38
CA ILE A 228 8.17 2.39 5.59
C ILE A 228 9.38 2.94 6.35
N ASP A 229 10.40 2.12 6.49
CA ASP A 229 11.68 2.55 7.04
C ASP A 229 12.62 3.01 5.91
N GLY A 230 12.55 4.30 5.57
CA GLY A 230 13.37 4.92 4.53
C GLY A 230 14.74 5.42 5.03
N GLY A 231 15.12 5.15 6.29
CA GLY A 231 16.39 5.65 6.86
C GLY A 231 16.45 7.16 6.99
N GLN A 232 15.31 7.84 7.01
CA GLN A 232 15.22 9.30 7.12
C GLN A 232 14.27 9.71 8.24
N ILE A 233 14.59 10.79 8.94
CA ILE A 233 13.75 11.41 9.96
C ILE A 233 13.52 12.85 9.55
N GLN A 234 12.27 13.28 9.54
CA GLN A 234 11.88 14.66 9.34
C GLN A 234 11.21 15.17 10.61
N LEU A 235 11.93 16.01 11.36
CA LEU A 235 11.47 16.62 12.59
C LEU A 235 11.11 18.07 12.31
N HIS A 236 9.90 18.46 12.62
CA HIS A 236 9.48 19.83 12.62
C HIS A 236 9.63 20.43 14.02
N VAL A 237 10.21 21.61 14.08
CA VAL A 237 10.46 22.35 15.34
C VAL A 237 9.83 23.72 15.23
N ARG A 238 8.96 24.06 16.17
CA ARG A 238 8.30 25.36 16.24
C ARG A 238 8.55 26.00 17.59
N ALA A 239 9.30 27.08 17.58
CA ALA A 239 9.54 27.91 18.73
C ALA A 239 8.31 28.80 19.06
N PRO A 240 8.22 29.39 20.26
CA PRO A 240 7.12 30.28 20.65
C PRO A 240 6.91 31.43 19.66
N ALA A 241 5.65 31.84 19.51
CA ALA A 241 5.26 32.92 18.60
C ALA A 241 6.05 34.21 18.88
N GLY A 242 6.59 34.83 17.84
CA GLY A 242 7.39 36.04 17.94
C GLY A 242 8.86 35.84 18.26
N THR A 243 9.34 34.59 18.30
CA THR A 243 10.78 34.29 18.40
C THR A 243 11.51 34.80 17.16
N ARG A 244 12.63 35.49 17.34
CA ARG A 244 13.46 35.99 16.26
C ARG A 244 14.24 34.85 15.60
N ILE A 245 14.58 35.02 14.34
CA ILE A 245 15.23 33.99 13.53
C ILE A 245 16.58 33.54 14.14
N GLU A 246 17.36 34.46 14.71
CA GLU A 246 18.65 34.15 15.34
C GLU A 246 18.48 33.29 16.62
N THR A 247 17.39 33.51 17.35
CA THR A 247 17.03 32.71 18.52
C THR A 247 16.52 31.34 18.06
N THR A 248 15.73 31.31 17.00
CA THR A 248 15.27 30.05 16.37
C THR A 248 16.46 29.20 15.92
N GLU A 249 17.46 29.82 15.27
CA GLU A 249 18.71 29.16 14.87
C GLU A 249 19.43 28.54 16.08
N ALA A 250 19.56 29.29 17.18
CA ALA A 250 20.18 28.78 18.41
C ALA A 250 19.39 27.61 19.04
N ILE A 251 18.06 27.65 18.99
CA ILE A 251 17.19 26.53 19.41
C ILE A 251 17.45 25.32 18.50
N PHE A 252 17.47 25.51 17.18
CA PHE A 252 17.73 24.42 16.23
C PHE A 252 19.07 23.76 16.47
N GLN A 253 20.14 24.55 16.69
CA GLN A 253 21.46 24.02 17.02
C GLN A 253 21.44 23.19 18.32
N ALA A 254 20.74 23.66 19.36
CA ALA A 254 20.60 22.92 20.63
C ALA A 254 19.78 21.62 20.46
N VAL A 255 18.75 21.64 19.59
CA VAL A 255 17.97 20.45 19.22
C VAL A 255 18.81 19.45 18.46
N GLU A 256 19.64 19.92 17.48
CA GLU A 256 20.56 19.06 16.76
C GLU A 256 21.57 18.37 17.68
N ASP A 257 22.08 19.08 18.69
CA ASP A 257 22.99 18.49 19.67
C ASP A 257 22.31 17.35 20.44
N LYS A 258 21.03 17.52 20.80
CA LYS A 258 20.23 16.43 21.39
C LYS A 258 19.98 15.29 20.43
N ILE A 259 19.78 15.56 19.16
CA ILE A 259 19.66 14.52 18.12
C ILE A 259 20.98 13.74 18.01
N ARG A 260 22.14 14.43 18.08
CA ARG A 260 23.47 13.79 18.07
C ARG A 260 23.71 12.90 19.29
N GLU A 261 23.16 13.25 20.46
CA GLU A 261 23.22 12.40 21.66
C GLU A 261 22.37 11.13 21.52
N VAL A 262 21.22 11.21 20.85
CA VAL A 262 20.28 10.08 20.71
C VAL A 262 20.66 9.17 19.56
N ILE A 263 21.11 9.73 18.44
CA ILE A 263 21.49 9.01 17.21
C ILE A 263 23.02 9.03 17.08
N PRO A 264 23.71 7.89 17.32
CA PRO A 264 25.16 7.83 17.26
C PRO A 264 25.70 8.16 15.85
N GLU A 265 26.92 8.67 15.76
CA GLU A 265 27.58 9.01 14.49
C GLU A 265 27.74 7.82 13.53
N GLN A 266 27.86 6.61 14.09
CA GLN A 266 27.92 5.38 13.30
C GLN A 266 26.62 5.10 12.51
N ASP A 267 25.47 5.56 13.00
CA ASP A 267 24.14 5.32 12.41
C ASP A 267 23.62 6.55 11.63
N ARG A 268 24.32 7.68 11.68
CA ARG A 268 23.94 8.95 11.08
C ARG A 268 24.87 9.35 9.94
N THR A 269 24.31 9.85 8.82
CA THR A 269 25.08 10.38 7.68
C THR A 269 25.09 11.90 7.69
N LEU A 270 23.94 12.54 7.79
CA LEU A 270 23.76 13.97 7.59
C LEU A 270 22.62 14.49 8.46
N ILE A 271 22.77 15.73 8.96
CA ILE A 271 21.69 16.54 9.52
C ILE A 271 21.62 17.82 8.69
N VAL A 272 20.44 18.20 8.25
CA VAL A 272 20.16 19.45 7.52
C VAL A 272 18.94 20.10 8.15
N ASP A 273 19.06 21.37 8.48
CA ASP A 273 17.93 22.18 8.92
C ASP A 273 17.54 23.22 7.87
N ASN A 274 16.25 23.54 7.88
CA ASN A 274 15.67 24.59 7.06
C ASN A 274 14.76 25.42 7.96
N ILE A 275 15.20 26.64 8.27
CA ILE A 275 14.57 27.54 9.25
C ILE A 275 13.86 28.66 8.52
N GLY A 276 12.60 28.89 8.87
CA GLY A 276 11.79 29.97 8.36
C GLY A 276 11.20 29.72 6.98
N LEU A 277 10.52 30.72 6.45
CA LEU A 277 9.89 30.67 5.14
C LEU A 277 10.87 30.94 4.02
N PRO A 278 10.70 30.32 2.85
CA PRO A 278 11.49 30.63 1.66
C PRO A 278 11.38 32.11 1.31
N ALA A 279 12.51 32.73 0.96
CA ALA A 279 12.54 34.14 0.58
C ALA A 279 11.71 34.48 -0.66
N ARG A 280 11.40 33.48 -1.50
CA ARG A 280 10.70 33.67 -2.77
C ARG A 280 9.31 33.03 -2.74
N ALA A 281 8.28 33.80 -3.09
CA ALA A 281 6.89 33.38 -3.08
C ALA A 281 6.61 32.11 -3.93
N TYR A 282 7.31 31.91 -5.05
CA TYR A 282 7.12 30.70 -5.87
C TYR A 282 7.63 29.43 -5.18
N ASN A 283 8.61 29.52 -4.28
CA ASN A 283 9.07 28.37 -3.51
C ASN A 283 8.01 27.95 -2.49
N LEU A 284 7.18 28.87 -1.98
CA LEU A 284 6.06 28.54 -1.11
C LEU A 284 4.99 27.71 -1.81
N ALA A 285 4.81 27.89 -3.12
CA ALA A 285 3.84 27.11 -3.90
C ALA A 285 4.19 25.62 -3.97
N PHE A 286 5.46 25.26 -3.77
CA PHE A 286 5.95 23.88 -3.77
C PHE A 286 6.27 23.36 -2.36
N ALA A 287 6.06 24.17 -1.32
CA ALA A 287 6.22 23.73 0.08
C ALA A 287 4.96 22.98 0.55
N ASP A 288 5.13 22.11 1.53
CA ASP A 288 4.03 21.36 2.14
C ASP A 288 3.12 22.19 3.06
N GLY A 289 3.46 23.48 3.24
CA GLY A 289 2.73 24.39 4.11
C GLY A 289 2.89 24.13 5.61
N SER A 290 3.82 23.28 6.01
CA SER A 290 4.05 22.95 7.43
C SER A 290 4.74 24.09 8.15
N THR A 291 5.72 24.73 7.52
CA THR A 291 6.45 25.89 8.07
C THR A 291 5.61 27.15 7.90
N ILE A 292 5.36 27.89 8.98
CA ILE A 292 4.43 29.04 9.00
C ILE A 292 5.09 30.39 9.28
N GLY A 293 6.34 30.40 9.77
CA GLY A 293 7.02 31.65 10.15
C GLY A 293 8.51 31.49 10.39
N ILE A 294 9.15 32.56 10.82
CA ILE A 294 10.59 32.59 11.14
C ILE A 294 10.93 31.86 12.45
N ASN A 295 9.93 31.56 13.25
CA ASN A 295 10.03 30.80 14.49
C ASN A 295 9.84 29.28 14.26
N ASP A 296 9.82 28.84 13.00
CA ASP A 296 9.38 27.51 12.61
C ASP A 296 10.34 26.95 11.53
N GLY A 297 10.52 25.64 11.51
CA GLY A 297 11.38 24.99 10.51
C GLY A 297 11.47 23.48 10.68
N VAL A 298 12.28 22.87 9.83
CA VAL A 298 12.41 21.41 9.70
C VAL A 298 13.85 20.99 9.83
N ILE A 299 14.12 19.96 10.63
CA ILE A 299 15.39 19.25 10.73
C ILE A 299 15.25 17.91 10.05
N GLN A 300 16.07 17.65 9.05
CA GLN A 300 16.15 16.38 8.33
C GLN A 300 17.38 15.62 8.76
N VAL A 301 17.20 14.36 9.15
CA VAL A 301 18.30 13.48 9.54
C VAL A 301 18.32 12.28 8.62
N ALA A 302 19.45 12.05 7.94
CA ALA A 302 19.68 10.87 7.13
C ALA A 302 20.50 9.84 7.93
N LEU A 303 20.04 8.59 7.94
CA LEU A 303 20.70 7.46 8.57
C LEU A 303 21.55 6.69 7.55
N LYS A 304 22.52 5.93 8.03
CA LYS A 304 23.36 5.04 7.19
C LYS A 304 22.64 3.75 6.90
N ASP A 305 23.03 3.06 5.84
CA ASP A 305 22.53 1.70 5.56
C ASP A 305 22.85 0.75 6.72
N GLY A 306 21.89 -0.08 7.10
CA GLY A 306 22.03 -1.02 8.21
C GLY A 306 21.80 -0.42 9.60
N HIS A 307 21.22 0.75 9.68
CA HIS A 307 20.84 1.42 10.95
C HIS A 307 19.80 0.62 11.74
N LYS A 308 19.65 0.94 13.02
CA LYS A 308 18.53 0.46 13.83
C LYS A 308 17.21 1.05 13.32
N PRO A 309 16.06 0.39 13.57
CA PRO A 309 14.78 0.88 13.09
C PRO A 309 14.57 2.35 13.39
N THR A 310 14.29 3.16 12.36
CA THR A 310 14.07 4.61 12.45
C THR A 310 13.00 4.95 13.46
N ALA A 311 11.95 4.13 13.57
CA ALA A 311 10.87 4.29 14.53
C ALA A 311 11.33 4.28 16.01
N ASP A 312 12.41 3.57 16.33
CA ASP A 312 12.95 3.52 17.69
C ASP A 312 13.66 4.84 18.05
N TYR A 313 14.37 5.43 17.09
CA TYR A 313 14.97 6.76 17.28
C TYR A 313 13.91 7.83 17.41
N VAL A 314 12.88 7.82 16.55
CA VAL A 314 11.76 8.76 16.62
C VAL A 314 11.04 8.67 17.98
N ARG A 315 10.78 7.44 18.46
CA ARG A 315 10.14 7.23 19.77
C ARG A 315 10.97 7.84 20.90
N LYS A 316 12.29 7.69 20.84
CA LYS A 316 13.20 8.22 21.85
C LYS A 316 13.29 9.74 21.78
N LEU A 317 13.36 10.32 20.59
CA LEU A 317 13.37 11.77 20.39
C LEU A 317 12.06 12.42 20.89
N ARG A 318 10.89 11.79 20.68
CA ARG A 318 9.60 12.25 21.24
C ARG A 318 9.57 12.31 22.76
N GLN A 319 10.39 11.55 23.44
CA GLN A 319 10.50 11.61 24.91
C GLN A 319 11.49 12.65 25.38
N VAL A 320 12.64 12.77 24.71
CA VAL A 320 13.76 13.59 25.13
C VAL A 320 13.55 15.07 24.76
N LEU A 321 13.07 15.37 23.54
CA LEU A 321 12.98 16.76 23.06
C LEU A 321 11.97 17.61 23.84
N PRO A 322 10.73 17.20 24.06
CA PRO A 322 9.79 18.02 24.84
C PRO A 322 10.20 18.18 26.31
N ALA A 323 10.98 17.24 26.86
CA ALA A 323 11.51 17.33 28.21
C ALA A 323 12.67 18.34 28.34
N ALA A 324 13.49 18.43 27.27
CA ALA A 324 14.62 19.37 27.19
C ALA A 324 14.18 20.79 26.79
N PHE A 325 13.15 20.92 25.97
CA PHE A 325 12.65 22.17 25.42
C PHE A 325 11.12 22.27 25.58
N PRO A 326 10.63 22.55 26.81
CA PRO A 326 9.19 22.49 27.12
C PRO A 326 8.35 23.60 26.47
N GLU A 327 8.99 24.69 26.02
CA GLU A 327 8.32 25.81 25.35
C GLU A 327 8.12 25.59 23.84
N ASP A 328 8.88 24.66 23.25
CA ASP A 328 8.88 24.40 21.82
C ASP A 328 7.92 23.25 21.46
N VAL A 329 7.37 23.30 20.25
CA VAL A 329 6.49 22.27 19.72
C VAL A 329 7.26 21.39 18.74
N PHE A 330 7.23 20.08 18.98
CA PHE A 330 7.89 19.09 18.16
C PHE A 330 6.87 18.17 17.52
N TYR A 331 7.00 17.90 16.22
CA TYR A 331 6.23 16.86 15.54
C TYR A 331 7.02 16.25 14.39
N PHE A 332 6.81 14.95 14.17
CA PHE A 332 7.50 14.20 13.15
C PHE A 332 6.62 14.06 11.92
N GLN A 333 7.19 14.34 10.76
CA GLN A 333 6.54 14.21 9.47
C GLN A 333 7.04 12.96 8.74
N ALA A 334 6.30 12.53 7.72
CA ALA A 334 6.75 11.47 6.84
C ALA A 334 7.97 11.95 6.04
N ALA A 335 9.08 11.25 6.20
CA ALA A 335 10.31 11.57 5.47
C ALA A 335 10.37 10.84 4.11
N ASP A 336 9.68 9.71 3.95
CA ASP A 336 9.64 8.96 2.70
C ASP A 336 8.56 9.50 1.75
N ILE A 337 8.88 9.51 0.45
CA ILE A 337 8.01 10.06 -0.59
C ILE A 337 6.69 9.28 -0.75
N VAL A 338 6.69 8.00 -0.45
CA VAL A 338 5.48 7.17 -0.59
C VAL A 338 4.46 7.56 0.48
N THR A 339 4.88 7.69 1.75
CA THR A 339 4.00 8.16 2.82
C THR A 339 3.54 9.60 2.60
N GLN A 340 4.41 10.48 2.06
CA GLN A 340 4.02 11.84 1.69
C GLN A 340 2.90 11.85 0.62
N ILE A 341 3.00 11.02 -0.41
CA ILE A 341 1.95 10.87 -1.42
C ILE A 341 0.67 10.30 -0.79
N LEU A 342 0.79 9.30 0.08
CA LEU A 342 -0.36 8.69 0.78
C LEU A 342 -1.05 9.66 1.74
N ASN A 343 -0.33 10.66 2.25
CA ASN A 343 -0.88 11.76 3.05
C ASN A 343 -1.52 12.86 2.19
N PHE A 344 -1.53 12.75 0.86
CA PHE A 344 -1.99 13.80 -0.06
C PHE A 344 -1.22 15.12 0.09
N GLY A 345 0.06 15.07 0.41
CA GLY A 345 0.88 16.24 0.70
C GLY A 345 0.59 16.90 2.05
N LEU A 346 -0.26 16.30 2.89
CA LEU A 346 -0.47 16.77 4.26
C LEU A 346 0.75 16.43 5.12
N PRO A 347 1.11 17.30 6.07
CA PRO A 347 2.27 17.09 6.93
C PRO A 347 2.08 15.96 7.97
N ALA A 348 0.87 15.44 8.13
CA ALA A 348 0.54 14.41 9.10
C ALA A 348 -0.40 13.34 8.54
N GLN A 349 -0.42 12.16 9.18
CA GLN A 349 -1.31 11.05 8.81
C GLN A 349 -2.79 11.37 9.06
N ILE A 350 -3.06 12.16 10.10
CA ILE A 350 -4.40 12.52 10.56
C ILE A 350 -4.52 14.04 10.51
N ASP A 351 -5.57 14.50 9.87
CA ASP A 351 -5.98 15.90 9.87
C ASP A 351 -7.46 15.98 10.25
N VAL A 352 -7.74 16.64 11.36
CA VAL A 352 -9.10 16.89 11.83
C VAL A 352 -9.40 18.36 11.71
N ARG A 353 -10.25 18.70 10.76
CA ARG A 353 -10.58 20.07 10.35
C ARG A 353 -11.82 20.58 11.04
N THR A 354 -11.71 21.74 11.68
CA THR A 354 -12.87 22.50 12.15
C THR A 354 -13.12 23.62 11.16
N MET A 355 -14.23 23.56 10.43
CA MET A 355 -14.56 24.43 9.29
C MET A 355 -15.71 25.36 9.61
N GLY A 356 -15.71 26.55 9.01
CA GLY A 356 -16.83 27.52 9.08
C GLY A 356 -16.43 28.89 9.57
N TYR A 357 -17.38 29.83 9.54
CA TYR A 357 -17.13 31.26 9.86
C TYR A 357 -17.37 31.64 11.33
N ASP A 358 -17.79 30.69 12.18
CA ASP A 358 -18.07 31.02 13.59
C ASP A 358 -16.75 31.27 14.36
N LYS A 359 -16.71 32.35 15.12
CA LYS A 359 -15.57 32.71 15.98
C LYS A 359 -15.25 31.67 17.04
N ASN A 360 -16.23 30.84 17.44
CA ASN A 360 -16.06 29.76 18.40
C ASN A 360 -15.27 28.56 17.85
N ASN A 361 -15.12 28.46 16.52
CA ASN A 361 -14.43 27.32 15.89
C ASN A 361 -12.99 27.15 16.36
N LEU A 362 -12.29 28.26 16.65
CA LEU A 362 -10.95 28.22 17.24
C LEU A 362 -10.93 27.57 18.64
N ALA A 363 -11.90 27.92 19.49
CA ALA A 363 -12.00 27.33 20.83
C ALA A 363 -12.27 25.81 20.74
N VAL A 364 -13.17 25.42 19.84
CA VAL A 364 -13.46 24.00 19.58
C VAL A 364 -12.23 23.28 19.01
N ALA A 365 -11.46 23.90 18.11
CA ALA A 365 -10.22 23.31 17.58
C ALA A 365 -9.15 23.14 18.66
N LYS A 366 -9.01 24.10 19.59
CA LYS A 366 -8.11 23.98 20.74
C LYS A 366 -8.56 22.84 21.69
N GLU A 367 -9.86 22.71 21.97
CA GLU A 367 -10.41 21.58 22.74
C GLU A 367 -10.22 20.26 22.02
N LEU A 368 -10.47 20.22 20.70
CA LEU A 368 -10.24 19.04 19.86
C LEU A 368 -8.79 18.56 19.99
N ARG A 369 -7.80 19.48 19.84
CA ARG A 369 -6.38 19.14 20.01
C ARG A 369 -6.10 18.48 21.36
N GLN A 370 -6.64 19.06 22.44
CA GLN A 370 -6.44 18.51 23.79
C GLN A 370 -7.04 17.13 23.97
N ARG A 371 -8.25 16.90 23.45
CA ARG A 371 -8.92 15.60 23.50
C ARG A 371 -8.23 14.56 22.62
N LEU A 372 -7.75 14.95 21.45
CA LEU A 372 -6.97 14.06 20.58
C LEU A 372 -5.66 13.65 21.24
N ALA A 373 -4.92 14.58 21.84
CA ALA A 373 -3.69 14.28 22.56
C ALA A 373 -3.87 13.31 23.74
N ALA A 374 -5.09 13.21 24.28
CA ALA A 374 -5.41 12.28 25.36
C ALA A 374 -5.75 10.86 24.89
N ILE A 375 -5.94 10.64 23.59
CA ILE A 375 -6.22 9.31 23.04
C ILE A 375 -4.93 8.48 23.02
N PRO A 376 -4.90 7.28 23.65
CA PRO A 376 -3.73 6.42 23.60
C PRO A 376 -3.35 6.06 22.16
N GLY A 377 -2.08 6.21 21.81
CA GLY A 377 -1.56 5.94 20.45
C GLY A 377 -1.53 7.18 19.55
N ILE A 378 -2.16 8.29 19.91
CA ILE A 378 -1.98 9.57 19.22
C ILE A 378 -0.72 10.26 19.76
N VAL A 379 0.10 10.75 18.84
CA VAL A 379 1.31 11.53 19.09
C VAL A 379 1.31 12.78 18.21
N ASP A 380 2.14 13.76 18.56
CA ASP A 380 2.39 14.97 17.76
C ASP A 380 1.12 15.81 17.50
N ALA A 381 0.12 15.75 18.39
CA ALA A 381 -1.13 16.49 18.23
C ALA A 381 -0.93 18.00 18.37
N HIS A 382 -1.06 18.75 17.29
CA HIS A 382 -0.87 20.21 17.28
C HIS A 382 -1.91 20.91 16.39
N LEU A 383 -2.12 22.19 16.67
CA LEU A 383 -2.89 23.09 15.84
C LEU A 383 -1.94 23.72 14.83
N GLN A 384 -2.27 23.63 13.53
CA GLN A 384 -1.41 24.17 12.47
C GLN A 384 -1.39 25.71 12.49
N GLN A 385 -2.53 26.32 12.74
CA GLN A 385 -2.67 27.79 12.72
C GLN A 385 -2.16 28.39 14.04
N GLU A 386 -1.26 29.35 13.91
CA GLU A 386 -0.82 30.24 14.97
C GLU A 386 -1.58 31.55 14.86
N VAL A 387 -2.50 31.78 15.80
CA VAL A 387 -3.49 32.88 15.71
C VAL A 387 -3.20 34.06 16.66
N ASP A 388 -2.20 33.92 17.50
CA ASP A 388 -1.86 34.82 18.58
C ASP A 388 -0.41 35.32 18.52
N ALA A 389 0.19 35.34 17.33
CA ALA A 389 1.52 35.90 17.13
C ALA A 389 1.55 37.39 17.49
N PRO A 390 2.52 37.83 18.33
CA PRO A 390 2.61 39.20 18.73
C PRO A 390 2.92 40.11 17.51
N ALA A 391 2.14 41.18 17.39
CA ALA A 391 2.27 42.10 16.28
C ALA A 391 2.09 43.56 16.72
N PHE A 392 2.52 44.46 15.87
CA PHE A 392 2.21 45.88 15.99
C PHE A 392 1.25 46.29 14.87
N TYR A 393 0.09 46.74 15.21
CA TYR A 393 -0.86 47.30 14.26
C TYR A 393 -0.53 48.76 13.99
N ALA A 394 -0.13 49.06 12.75
CA ALA A 394 0.13 50.44 12.32
C ALA A 394 -1.20 51.13 11.94
N GLN A 395 -1.75 51.93 12.82
CA GLN A 395 -2.95 52.67 12.55
C GLN A 395 -2.61 53.99 11.83
N ILE A 396 -2.89 54.02 10.52
CA ILE A 396 -2.61 55.18 9.67
C ILE A 396 -3.73 56.21 9.81
N ASP A 397 -3.38 57.47 10.16
CA ASP A 397 -4.28 58.61 10.14
C ASP A 397 -4.43 59.10 8.69
N ARG A 398 -5.52 58.67 8.06
CA ARG A 398 -5.79 58.99 6.64
C ARG A 398 -5.94 60.48 6.38
N THR A 399 -6.43 61.23 7.35
CA THR A 399 -6.62 62.70 7.23
C THR A 399 -5.27 63.39 7.19
N ARG A 400 -4.39 63.08 8.13
CA ARG A 400 -3.03 63.62 8.15
C ARG A 400 -2.19 63.17 6.96
N ALA A 401 -2.33 61.92 6.58
CA ALA A 401 -1.67 61.42 5.36
C ALA A 401 -2.13 62.22 4.11
N ALA A 402 -3.42 62.46 3.94
CA ALA A 402 -3.94 63.22 2.83
C ALA A 402 -3.45 64.70 2.83
N GLN A 403 -3.32 65.31 4.02
CA GLN A 403 -2.75 66.66 4.14
C GLN A 403 -1.28 66.74 3.69
N LEU A 404 -0.55 65.61 3.80
CA LEU A 404 0.83 65.50 3.32
C LEU A 404 0.90 64.99 1.87
N GLY A 405 -0.23 64.88 1.19
CA GLY A 405 -0.29 64.32 -0.17
C GLY A 405 -0.05 62.85 -0.27
N LEU A 406 -0.23 62.10 0.85
CA LEU A 406 -0.05 60.65 0.96
C LEU A 406 -1.40 59.94 0.99
N ASN A 407 -1.46 58.73 0.47
CA ASN A 407 -2.54 57.81 0.71
C ASN A 407 -2.07 56.66 1.64
N ALA A 408 -3.00 55.93 2.20
CA ALA A 408 -2.68 54.83 3.13
C ALA A 408 -1.82 53.73 2.47
N SER A 409 -2.03 53.47 1.17
CA SER A 409 -1.22 52.49 0.43
C SER A 409 0.24 52.94 0.32
N THR A 410 0.51 54.21 0.03
CA THR A 410 1.87 54.74 -0.04
C THR A 410 2.59 54.61 1.32
N VAL A 411 1.88 54.94 2.41
CA VAL A 411 2.45 54.78 3.78
C VAL A 411 2.76 53.33 4.05
N ALA A 412 1.82 52.43 3.78
CA ALA A 412 2.03 50.98 3.97
C ALA A 412 3.17 50.43 3.12
N THR A 413 3.28 50.87 1.85
CA THR A 413 4.40 50.53 0.97
C THR A 413 5.76 50.94 1.54
N ASN A 414 5.86 52.19 2.06
CA ASN A 414 7.10 52.69 2.66
C ASN A 414 7.49 51.88 3.91
N ILE A 415 6.52 51.51 4.77
CA ILE A 415 6.75 50.62 5.90
C ILE A 415 7.28 49.28 5.44
N ASN A 416 6.62 48.67 4.45
CA ASN A 416 6.99 47.37 3.91
C ASN A 416 8.42 47.38 3.34
N VAL A 417 8.75 48.35 2.51
CA VAL A 417 10.11 48.53 1.94
C VAL A 417 11.16 48.69 3.05
N SER A 418 10.85 49.44 4.10
CA SER A 418 11.79 49.66 5.20
C SER A 418 12.03 48.39 6.04
N LEU A 419 11.01 47.58 6.28
CA LEU A 419 11.06 46.39 7.13
C LEU A 419 11.37 45.09 6.38
N SER A 420 10.78 44.93 5.19
CA SER A 420 10.83 43.67 4.45
C SER A 420 11.56 43.74 3.12
N SER A 421 12.12 44.91 2.77
CA SER A 421 12.80 45.21 1.52
C SER A 421 11.89 45.61 0.34
N SER A 422 12.52 46.13 -0.71
CA SER A 422 11.84 46.47 -1.97
C SER A 422 11.47 45.26 -2.83
N GLU A 423 11.96 44.07 -2.50
CA GLU A 423 11.77 42.87 -3.32
C GLU A 423 10.31 42.54 -3.55
N GLN A 424 9.46 42.69 -2.52
CA GLN A 424 8.03 42.34 -2.62
C GLN A 424 7.21 43.42 -3.31
N VAL A 425 7.65 44.68 -3.29
CA VAL A 425 6.90 45.84 -3.79
C VAL A 425 7.34 46.20 -5.19
N SER A 426 8.63 46.14 -5.49
CA SER A 426 9.25 46.48 -6.77
C SER A 426 10.44 45.57 -7.03
N PRO A 427 10.19 44.31 -7.40
CA PRO A 427 11.27 43.36 -7.65
C PRO A 427 12.16 43.83 -8.78
N ASN A 428 13.46 43.95 -8.50
CA ASN A 428 14.49 44.29 -9.47
C ASN A 428 15.52 43.18 -9.55
N PHE A 429 16.14 43.03 -10.73
CA PHE A 429 17.15 42.02 -10.98
C PHE A 429 18.41 42.66 -11.53
N TRP A 430 19.53 42.16 -11.06
CA TRP A 430 20.81 42.38 -11.69
C TRP A 430 21.28 41.04 -12.26
N THR A 431 21.53 41.02 -13.56
CA THR A 431 22.05 39.80 -14.20
C THR A 431 23.57 39.87 -14.23
N ASP A 432 24.25 38.90 -13.64
CA ASP A 432 25.70 38.83 -13.70
C ASP A 432 26.15 38.62 -15.16
N PRO A 433 26.95 39.54 -15.71
CA PRO A 433 27.37 39.46 -17.11
C PRO A 433 28.29 38.30 -17.41
N THR A 434 28.90 37.68 -16.36
CA THR A 434 29.83 36.55 -16.50
C THR A 434 29.14 35.21 -16.49
N SER A 435 28.20 34.99 -15.55
CA SER A 435 27.48 33.72 -15.36
C SER A 435 26.09 33.70 -16.01
N GLY A 436 25.54 34.87 -16.38
CA GLY A 436 24.17 34.98 -16.86
C GLY A 436 23.09 34.76 -15.79
N ILE A 437 23.48 34.60 -14.52
CA ILE A 437 22.55 34.32 -13.42
C ILE A 437 21.89 35.62 -12.96
N PRO A 438 20.55 35.73 -12.90
CA PRO A 438 19.85 36.88 -12.35
C PRO A 438 19.86 36.84 -10.81
N TYR A 439 20.35 37.91 -10.19
CA TYR A 439 20.28 38.14 -8.75
C TYR A 439 19.24 39.19 -8.44
N TYR A 440 18.50 39.02 -7.34
CA TYR A 440 17.56 40.05 -6.86
C TYR A 440 18.35 41.24 -6.29
N LEU A 441 17.95 42.41 -6.65
CA LEU A 441 18.41 43.66 -6.07
C LEU A 441 17.36 44.19 -5.10
N ALA A 442 17.63 44.00 -3.81
CA ALA A 442 16.74 44.42 -2.72
C ALA A 442 17.31 45.66 -2.00
N VAL A 443 16.43 46.62 -1.73
CA VAL A 443 16.74 47.82 -0.93
C VAL A 443 15.91 47.75 0.35
N GLN A 444 16.57 47.86 1.49
CA GLN A 444 15.90 47.88 2.80
C GLN A 444 16.63 48.80 3.77
N THR A 445 15.95 49.20 4.83
CA THR A 445 16.59 49.92 5.93
C THR A 445 17.41 48.90 6.76
N PRO A 446 18.69 49.18 7.05
CA PRO A 446 19.48 48.25 7.90
C PRO A 446 18.84 48.08 9.26
N GLU A 447 18.85 46.86 9.81
CA GLU A 447 18.19 46.50 11.07
C GLU A 447 18.60 47.38 12.25
N TYR A 448 19.89 47.69 12.36
CA TYR A 448 20.39 48.56 13.42
C TYR A 448 19.78 49.97 13.44
N LYS A 449 19.15 50.39 12.31
CA LYS A 449 18.45 51.66 12.19
C LYS A 449 16.95 51.55 12.49
N VAL A 450 16.40 50.33 12.62
CA VAL A 450 14.97 50.08 12.85
C VAL A 450 14.73 49.16 14.04
N ASN A 451 15.61 49.21 15.05
CA ASN A 451 15.62 48.31 16.18
C ASN A 451 14.64 48.70 17.34
N SER A 452 13.85 49.74 17.17
CA SER A 452 12.88 50.18 18.15
C SER A 452 11.68 50.83 17.52
N LEU A 453 10.54 50.91 18.23
CA LEU A 453 9.34 51.63 17.73
C LEU A 453 9.59 53.11 17.46
N ASN A 454 10.47 53.75 18.24
CA ASN A 454 10.86 55.15 18.00
C ASN A 454 11.67 55.25 16.69
N ALA A 455 12.58 54.33 16.47
CA ALA A 455 13.37 54.28 15.23
C ALA A 455 12.46 54.01 14.00
N LEU A 456 11.49 53.11 14.14
CA LEU A 456 10.49 52.86 13.11
C LEU A 456 9.62 54.09 12.85
N GLY A 457 9.20 54.81 13.91
CA GLY A 457 8.44 56.06 13.76
C GLY A 457 9.19 57.16 13.04
N ASN A 458 10.53 57.17 13.10
CA ASN A 458 11.39 58.10 12.40
C ASN A 458 11.69 57.70 10.93
N THR A 459 11.13 56.60 10.45
CA THR A 459 11.27 56.18 9.06
C THR A 459 10.68 57.27 8.13
N PRO A 460 11.44 57.72 7.13
CA PRO A 460 10.92 58.73 6.20
C PRO A 460 9.83 58.15 5.31
N VAL A 461 8.73 58.91 5.14
CA VAL A 461 7.64 58.59 4.19
C VAL A 461 7.70 59.59 3.06
N SER A 462 7.74 59.08 1.83
CA SER A 462 7.77 59.99 0.66
C SER A 462 6.48 60.76 0.55
N THR A 463 6.53 62.08 0.48
CA THR A 463 5.38 62.97 0.24
C THR A 463 5.36 63.42 -1.20
N SER A 464 4.15 63.66 -1.74
CA SER A 464 3.99 64.26 -3.07
C SER A 464 4.02 65.81 -3.01
N LEU A 465 4.06 66.36 -1.81
CA LEU A 465 4.10 67.82 -1.64
C LEU A 465 5.53 68.33 -1.89
N ALA A 466 5.67 69.16 -2.91
CA ALA A 466 6.91 69.85 -3.18
C ALA A 466 6.84 71.27 -2.54
N VAL A 467 7.77 71.52 -1.59
CA VAL A 467 7.99 72.88 -1.09
C VAL A 467 9.20 73.42 -1.82
N SER A 468 9.04 74.47 -2.57
CA SER A 468 10.11 75.08 -3.37
C SER A 468 10.78 74.15 -4.38
N GLY A 469 10.03 73.18 -4.96
CA GLY A 469 10.53 72.22 -5.93
C GLY A 469 11.27 71.02 -5.33
N GLN A 470 11.37 70.93 -3.98
CA GLN A 470 11.91 69.75 -3.27
C GLN A 470 10.82 69.00 -2.53
N THR A 471 10.74 67.68 -2.69
CA THR A 471 9.91 66.84 -1.88
C THR A 471 10.46 66.72 -0.47
N VAL A 472 9.69 67.15 0.54
CA VAL A 472 10.09 67.06 1.95
C VAL A 472 9.56 65.70 2.48
N PRO A 473 10.43 64.80 2.91
CA PRO A 473 9.98 63.53 3.48
C PRO A 473 9.27 63.81 4.84
N GLY A 474 8.08 63.26 5.00
CA GLY A 474 7.41 63.21 6.30
C GLY A 474 7.98 62.06 7.15
N MET A 475 7.85 62.16 8.45
CA MET A 475 8.15 61.01 9.35
C MET A 475 6.92 60.12 9.51
N LEU A 476 7.10 58.84 9.61
CA LEU A 476 6.03 57.88 9.81
C LEU A 476 5.20 58.14 11.06
N SER A 477 5.83 58.61 12.17
CA SER A 477 5.18 59.01 13.41
C SER A 477 4.19 60.16 13.25
N ASN A 478 4.26 60.97 12.15
CA ASN A 478 3.32 62.02 11.91
C ASN A 478 1.98 61.50 11.33
N VAL A 479 1.98 60.36 10.71
CA VAL A 479 0.84 59.78 9.98
C VAL A 479 0.40 58.40 10.48
N ALA A 480 1.15 57.76 11.38
CA ALA A 480 0.81 56.46 11.90
C ALA A 480 1.11 56.34 13.40
N THR A 481 0.28 55.59 14.11
CA THR A 481 0.51 55.17 15.49
C THR A 481 0.55 53.67 15.56
N PHE A 482 1.44 53.12 16.45
CA PHE A 482 1.61 51.71 16.61
C PHE A 482 0.92 51.22 17.92
N LYS A 483 0.07 50.18 17.76
CA LYS A 483 -0.58 49.53 18.90
C LYS A 483 -0.14 48.08 18.94
N ARG A 484 0.12 47.55 20.14
CA ARG A 484 0.33 46.12 20.30
C ARG A 484 -0.96 45.36 20.07
N ASP A 485 -0.88 44.31 19.28
CA ASP A 485 -2.00 43.45 18.91
C ASP A 485 -1.48 42.03 18.69
N THR A 486 -2.36 41.12 18.33
CA THR A 486 -2.01 39.76 17.88
C THR A 486 -2.54 39.56 16.48
N VAL A 487 -1.80 38.79 15.67
CA VAL A 487 -2.17 38.48 14.29
C VAL A 487 -2.03 36.97 14.05
N ALA A 488 -2.87 36.43 13.19
CA ALA A 488 -2.68 35.09 12.70
C ALA A 488 -1.50 35.05 11.72
N THR A 489 -0.52 34.18 11.98
CA THR A 489 0.65 33.99 11.13
C THR A 489 0.25 33.33 9.81
N ASN A 490 -0.68 32.37 9.86
CA ASN A 490 -1.22 31.67 8.72
C ASN A 490 -2.75 31.54 8.81
N SER A 491 -3.41 31.42 7.66
CA SER A 491 -4.84 31.19 7.55
C SER A 491 -5.11 30.19 6.43
N ASN A 492 -5.78 29.11 6.78
CA ASN A 492 -6.16 28.06 5.84
C ASN A 492 -7.63 28.15 5.44
N GLN A 493 -7.92 27.77 4.23
CA GLN A 493 -9.29 27.69 3.70
C GLN A 493 -9.48 26.39 2.93
N THR A 494 -10.65 25.80 3.06
CA THR A 494 -11.10 24.67 2.25
C THR A 494 -12.48 24.98 1.71
N ASN A 495 -12.65 24.91 0.38
CA ASN A 495 -13.91 25.27 -0.29
C ASN A 495 -14.44 26.65 0.13
N ILE A 496 -13.54 27.65 0.18
CA ILE A 496 -13.83 29.03 0.56
C ILE A 496 -14.20 29.22 2.05
N GLN A 497 -14.23 28.18 2.85
CA GLN A 497 -14.50 28.27 4.27
C GLN A 497 -13.19 28.29 5.09
N PRO A 498 -13.08 29.17 6.11
CA PRO A 498 -11.95 29.14 7.02
C PRO A 498 -11.87 27.80 7.75
N VAL A 499 -10.64 27.33 7.95
CA VAL A 499 -10.37 26.02 8.55
C VAL A 499 -9.33 26.15 9.65
N PHE A 500 -9.53 25.43 10.75
CA PHE A 500 -8.52 25.15 11.76
C PHE A 500 -8.16 23.67 11.67
N ASP A 501 -6.90 23.38 11.31
CA ASP A 501 -6.40 22.02 11.14
C ASP A 501 -5.72 21.55 12.42
N VAL A 502 -6.18 20.42 12.94
CA VAL A 502 -5.52 19.72 14.05
C VAL A 502 -4.85 18.49 13.46
N TYR A 503 -3.53 18.55 13.35
CA TYR A 503 -2.70 17.46 12.86
C TYR A 503 -2.31 16.52 13.98
N ALA A 504 -2.18 15.23 13.65
CA ALA A 504 -1.71 14.21 14.58
C ALA A 504 -1.11 13.01 13.80
N SER A 505 -0.29 12.25 14.50
CA SER A 505 0.29 11.00 13.99
C SER A 505 -0.03 9.84 14.95
N VAL A 506 0.14 8.61 14.48
CA VAL A 506 -0.11 7.39 15.26
C VAL A 506 1.21 6.72 15.62
N GLN A 507 1.34 6.23 16.85
CA GLN A 507 2.47 5.44 17.30
C GLN A 507 2.04 4.33 18.25
N GLY A 508 2.53 3.10 17.97
CA GLY A 508 2.31 1.93 18.84
C GLY A 508 0.88 1.39 18.88
N ARG A 509 0.02 1.87 17.98
CA ARG A 509 -1.37 1.42 17.81
C ARG A 509 -1.74 1.52 16.33
N ASP A 510 -2.76 0.82 15.88
CA ASP A 510 -3.24 0.87 14.50
C ASP A 510 -4.11 2.10 14.22
N LEU A 511 -4.07 2.58 12.99
CA LEU A 511 -4.84 3.76 12.55
C LEU A 511 -6.35 3.55 12.65
N GLY A 512 -6.85 2.34 12.41
CA GLY A 512 -8.27 2.04 12.44
C GLY A 512 -8.89 2.14 13.84
N SER A 513 -8.19 1.63 14.87
CA SER A 513 -8.62 1.74 16.25
C SER A 513 -8.59 3.19 16.74
N VAL A 514 -7.53 3.93 16.37
CA VAL A 514 -7.40 5.37 16.67
C VAL A 514 -8.51 6.17 15.98
N ALA A 515 -8.82 5.86 14.72
CA ALA A 515 -9.90 6.51 13.97
C ALA A 515 -11.27 6.32 14.65
N ALA A 516 -11.53 5.15 15.22
CA ALA A 516 -12.77 4.90 15.96
C ALA A 516 -12.89 5.80 17.20
N ASP A 517 -11.78 6.02 17.92
CA ASP A 517 -11.78 6.91 19.08
C ASP A 517 -11.87 8.40 18.66
N ILE A 518 -11.20 8.80 17.58
CA ILE A 518 -11.34 10.14 16.99
C ILE A 518 -12.80 10.42 16.61
N ASN A 519 -13.47 9.47 15.96
CA ASN A 519 -14.88 9.62 15.56
C ASN A 519 -15.82 9.84 16.75
N LYS A 520 -15.53 9.25 17.93
CA LYS A 520 -16.30 9.51 19.17
C LYS A 520 -16.12 10.98 19.62
N VAL A 521 -14.87 11.44 19.68
CA VAL A 521 -14.54 12.81 20.06
C VAL A 521 -15.14 13.83 19.11
N THR A 522 -15.00 13.62 17.80
CA THR A 522 -15.53 14.54 16.78
C THR A 522 -17.05 14.59 16.78
N THR A 523 -17.73 13.45 16.98
CA THR A 523 -19.18 13.39 17.10
C THR A 523 -19.71 14.16 18.33
N GLU A 524 -18.98 14.13 19.43
CA GLU A 524 -19.34 14.90 20.62
C GLU A 524 -19.12 16.41 20.40
N LEU A 525 -17.97 16.80 19.85
CA LEU A 525 -17.63 18.20 19.61
C LEU A 525 -18.49 18.83 18.51
N GLN A 526 -18.92 18.04 17.51
CA GLN A 526 -19.83 18.52 16.46
C GLN A 526 -21.14 19.08 17.04
N LYS A 527 -21.60 18.60 18.17
CA LYS A 527 -22.81 19.09 18.86
C LYS A 527 -22.63 20.49 19.49
N GLN A 528 -21.38 20.92 19.72
CA GLN A 528 -21.05 22.24 20.26
C GLN A 528 -20.95 23.30 19.17
N LEU A 529 -20.85 22.90 17.91
CA LEU A 529 -20.73 23.80 16.76
C LEU A 529 -22.09 24.37 16.38
N LYS A 530 -22.08 25.64 15.96
CA LYS A 530 -23.25 26.29 15.40
C LYS A 530 -23.55 25.83 13.96
N PRO A 531 -24.78 25.96 13.48
CA PRO A 531 -25.13 25.72 12.09
C PRO A 531 -24.21 26.46 11.12
N GLY A 532 -23.69 25.78 10.11
CA GLY A 532 -22.72 26.31 9.16
C GLY A 532 -21.25 26.03 9.52
N SER A 533 -20.99 25.44 10.67
CA SER A 533 -19.67 24.90 11.06
C SER A 533 -19.69 23.37 11.13
N SER A 534 -18.59 22.73 10.78
CA SER A 534 -18.47 21.27 10.77
C SER A 534 -17.07 20.81 11.15
N ILE A 535 -16.98 19.59 11.67
CA ILE A 535 -15.71 18.87 11.88
C ILE A 535 -15.60 17.79 10.82
N GLN A 536 -14.47 17.72 10.14
CA GLN A 536 -14.17 16.69 9.15
C GLN A 536 -12.85 15.98 9.49
N VAL A 537 -12.83 14.67 9.34
CA VAL A 537 -11.62 13.86 9.49
C VAL A 537 -11.15 13.51 8.09
N VAL A 538 -9.97 13.95 7.73
CA VAL A 538 -9.34 13.76 6.42
C VAL A 538 -7.96 13.12 6.57
N GLY A 539 -7.23 12.95 5.47
CA GLY A 539 -5.93 12.28 5.45
C GLY A 539 -6.06 10.77 5.29
N GLN A 540 -5.12 10.01 5.87
CA GLN A 540 -5.07 8.57 5.69
C GLN A 540 -6.30 7.83 6.20
N ILE A 541 -6.99 8.34 7.23
CA ILE A 541 -8.19 7.70 7.80
C ILE A 541 -9.30 7.58 6.75
N GLN A 542 -9.55 8.68 6.02
CA GLN A 542 -10.56 8.68 4.97
C GLN A 542 -10.19 7.71 3.85
N SER A 543 -8.96 7.78 3.35
CA SER A 543 -8.45 6.93 2.28
C SER A 543 -8.46 5.45 2.66
N MET A 544 -8.10 5.13 3.91
CA MET A 544 -8.18 3.77 4.45
C MET A 544 -9.61 3.25 4.38
N ASN A 545 -10.58 3.99 4.94
CA ASN A 545 -11.98 3.55 4.98
C ASN A 545 -12.55 3.36 3.57
N ASP A 546 -12.27 4.29 2.66
CA ASP A 546 -12.73 4.22 1.27
C ASP A 546 -12.09 3.05 0.53
N SER A 547 -10.78 2.81 0.69
CA SER A 547 -10.06 1.69 0.09
C SER A 547 -10.58 0.35 0.60
N PHE A 548 -10.77 0.19 1.91
CA PHE A 548 -11.31 -1.06 2.49
C PHE A 548 -12.73 -1.35 2.00
N ARG A 549 -13.59 -0.34 1.97
CA ARG A 549 -14.95 -0.47 1.44
C ARG A 549 -14.94 -0.86 -0.04
N ASN A 550 -14.18 -0.16 -0.85
CA ASN A 550 -14.16 -0.34 -2.30
C ASN A 550 -13.49 -1.67 -2.70
N LEU A 551 -12.41 -2.08 -2.03
CA LEU A 551 -11.82 -3.41 -2.21
C LEU A 551 -12.76 -4.53 -1.76
N GLY A 552 -13.49 -4.34 -0.65
CA GLY A 552 -14.51 -5.28 -0.20
C GLY A 552 -15.63 -5.46 -1.24
N ILE A 553 -16.12 -4.37 -1.81
CA ILE A 553 -17.10 -4.38 -2.91
C ILE A 553 -16.48 -5.06 -4.14
N GLY A 554 -15.25 -4.70 -4.52
CA GLY A 554 -14.53 -5.28 -5.65
C GLY A 554 -14.35 -6.80 -5.50
N LEU A 555 -13.97 -7.27 -4.31
CA LEU A 555 -13.83 -8.70 -4.03
C LEU A 555 -15.17 -9.45 -4.12
N LEU A 556 -16.25 -8.81 -3.66
CA LEU A 556 -17.62 -9.39 -3.80
C LEU A 556 -18.00 -9.51 -5.29
N PHE A 557 -17.77 -8.45 -6.08
CA PHE A 557 -17.99 -8.51 -7.53
C PHE A 557 -17.14 -9.56 -8.20
N ALA A 558 -15.85 -9.65 -7.85
CA ALA A 558 -14.96 -10.68 -8.37
C ALA A 558 -15.47 -12.09 -8.05
N ALA A 559 -15.93 -12.35 -6.82
CA ALA A 559 -16.50 -13.63 -6.43
C ALA A 559 -17.76 -13.96 -7.26
N VAL A 560 -18.64 -12.97 -7.50
CA VAL A 560 -19.82 -13.14 -8.36
C VAL A 560 -19.41 -13.43 -9.81
N PHE A 561 -18.45 -12.71 -10.35
CA PHE A 561 -17.96 -12.95 -11.72
C PHE A 561 -17.33 -14.34 -11.87
N VAL A 562 -16.49 -14.75 -10.93
CA VAL A 562 -15.91 -16.09 -10.90
C VAL A 562 -17.01 -17.16 -10.81
N TYR A 563 -18.03 -16.93 -9.99
CA TYR A 563 -19.20 -17.82 -9.92
C TYR A 563 -19.92 -17.94 -11.25
N LEU A 564 -20.23 -16.81 -11.90
CA LEU A 564 -20.91 -16.78 -13.19
C LEU A 564 -20.06 -17.44 -14.29
N LEU A 565 -18.76 -17.16 -14.32
CA LEU A 565 -17.82 -17.81 -15.25
C LEU A 565 -17.86 -19.34 -15.10
N MET A 566 -17.90 -19.84 -13.86
CA MET A 566 -17.98 -21.26 -13.60
C MET A 566 -19.36 -21.83 -13.92
N VAL A 567 -20.47 -21.08 -13.70
CA VAL A 567 -21.82 -21.49 -14.11
C VAL A 567 -21.86 -21.71 -15.63
N VAL A 568 -21.29 -20.79 -16.41
CA VAL A 568 -21.19 -20.94 -17.87
C VAL A 568 -20.36 -22.17 -18.25
N ASN A 569 -19.22 -22.39 -17.58
CA ASN A 569 -18.34 -23.52 -17.87
C ASN A 569 -18.95 -24.88 -17.48
N TYR A 570 -19.59 -24.95 -16.30
CA TYR A 570 -20.15 -26.21 -15.80
C TYR A 570 -21.63 -26.43 -16.19
N GLN A 571 -22.31 -25.39 -16.66
CA GLN A 571 -23.74 -25.39 -16.96
C GLN A 571 -24.62 -25.89 -15.79
N THR A 572 -24.16 -25.63 -14.57
CA THR A 572 -24.83 -25.98 -13.32
C THR A 572 -24.61 -24.89 -12.29
N PHE A 573 -25.56 -24.67 -11.40
CA PHE A 573 -25.43 -23.71 -10.29
C PHE A 573 -24.78 -24.29 -9.03
N GLY A 574 -24.81 -25.62 -8.87
CA GLY A 574 -24.31 -26.29 -7.65
C GLY A 574 -22.79 -26.42 -7.60
N ASP A 575 -22.16 -26.78 -8.70
CA ASP A 575 -20.70 -27.01 -8.75
C ASP A 575 -19.88 -25.74 -8.48
N PRO A 576 -20.22 -24.58 -9.06
CA PRO A 576 -19.55 -23.31 -8.72
C PRO A 576 -19.69 -22.94 -7.23
N PHE A 577 -20.80 -23.29 -6.61
CA PHE A 577 -21.06 -22.99 -5.21
C PHE A 577 -20.11 -23.73 -4.27
N VAL A 578 -19.70 -24.97 -4.64
CA VAL A 578 -18.67 -25.74 -3.91
C VAL A 578 -17.35 -24.96 -3.85
N VAL A 579 -16.94 -24.34 -4.97
CA VAL A 579 -15.69 -23.57 -5.05
C VAL A 579 -15.76 -22.32 -4.17
N ILE A 580 -16.87 -21.57 -4.24
CA ILE A 580 -17.04 -20.33 -3.47
C ILE A 580 -17.07 -20.59 -1.97
N LEU A 581 -17.69 -21.69 -1.52
CA LEU A 581 -17.73 -22.06 -0.10
C LEU A 581 -16.34 -22.34 0.52
N ALA A 582 -15.32 -22.62 -0.31
CA ALA A 582 -13.97 -22.81 0.17
C ALA A 582 -13.19 -21.49 0.40
N LEU A 583 -13.62 -20.37 -0.21
CA LEU A 583 -12.89 -19.09 -0.15
C LEU A 583 -12.80 -18.46 1.25
N PRO A 584 -13.81 -18.51 2.12
CA PRO A 584 -13.72 -17.95 3.47
C PRO A 584 -12.57 -18.54 4.30
N ALA A 585 -12.23 -19.79 4.09
CA ALA A 585 -11.09 -20.42 4.78
C ALA A 585 -9.73 -19.77 4.37
N THR A 586 -9.60 -19.35 3.12
CA THR A 586 -8.42 -18.61 2.63
C THR A 586 -8.29 -17.28 3.38
N LEU A 587 -9.38 -16.55 3.57
CA LEU A 587 -9.39 -15.28 4.32
C LEU A 587 -8.98 -15.51 5.78
N CYS A 588 -9.45 -16.59 6.43
CA CYS A 588 -9.02 -16.95 7.79
C CYS A 588 -7.50 -17.17 7.86
N GLY A 589 -6.92 -17.84 6.85
CA GLY A 589 -5.48 -18.06 6.77
C GLY A 589 -4.68 -16.77 6.64
N ILE A 590 -5.18 -15.83 5.84
CA ILE A 590 -4.56 -14.52 5.65
C ILE A 590 -4.50 -13.76 6.97
N VAL A 591 -5.64 -13.58 7.63
CA VAL A 591 -5.71 -12.85 8.89
C VAL A 591 -4.87 -13.51 9.98
N THR A 592 -4.89 -14.86 10.05
CA THR A 592 -4.07 -15.60 10.99
C THR A 592 -2.57 -15.36 10.77
N MET A 593 -2.12 -15.37 9.52
CA MET A 593 -0.70 -15.13 9.19
C MET A 593 -0.29 -13.69 9.49
N LEU A 594 -1.13 -12.71 9.17
CA LEU A 594 -0.89 -11.31 9.49
C LEU A 594 -0.75 -11.12 11.00
N PHE A 595 -1.66 -11.69 11.78
CA PHE A 595 -1.61 -11.65 13.25
C PHE A 595 -0.31 -12.26 13.81
N ILE A 596 0.08 -13.46 13.34
CA ILE A 596 1.30 -14.15 13.80
C ILE A 596 2.55 -13.35 13.46
N THR A 597 2.57 -12.67 12.31
CA THR A 597 3.72 -11.87 11.87
C THR A 597 3.70 -10.43 12.38
N GLY A 598 2.69 -10.04 13.20
CA GLY A 598 2.54 -8.69 13.72
C GLY A 598 2.33 -7.63 12.63
N THR A 599 1.73 -8.03 11.51
CA THR A 599 1.45 -7.16 10.37
C THR A 599 -0.04 -6.81 10.40
N THR A 600 -0.37 -5.53 10.48
CA THR A 600 -1.76 -5.07 10.46
C THR A 600 -2.43 -5.32 9.11
N LEU A 601 -3.77 -5.44 9.11
CA LEU A 601 -4.55 -5.51 7.89
C LEU A 601 -4.47 -4.14 7.16
N ASN A 602 -3.91 -4.12 5.95
CA ASN A 602 -3.65 -2.92 5.17
C ASN A 602 -3.93 -3.15 3.67
N VAL A 603 -3.90 -2.10 2.86
CA VAL A 603 -4.21 -2.22 1.42
C VAL A 603 -3.28 -3.21 0.70
N PRO A 604 -1.93 -3.20 0.89
CA PRO A 604 -1.05 -4.24 0.35
C PRO A 604 -1.45 -5.67 0.75
N SER A 605 -1.78 -5.91 2.02
CA SER A 605 -2.20 -7.25 2.48
C SER A 605 -3.55 -7.68 1.88
N LEU A 606 -4.48 -6.73 1.65
CA LEU A 606 -5.72 -7.00 0.92
C LEU A 606 -5.45 -7.36 -0.55
N MET A 607 -4.46 -6.74 -1.18
CA MET A 607 -4.02 -7.16 -2.52
C MET A 607 -3.46 -8.58 -2.53
N GLY A 608 -2.69 -8.94 -1.49
CA GLY A 608 -2.26 -10.32 -1.27
C GLY A 608 -3.45 -11.28 -1.05
N ALA A 609 -4.50 -10.82 -0.36
CA ALA A 609 -5.74 -11.58 -0.18
C ALA A 609 -6.45 -11.85 -1.51
N ILE A 610 -6.58 -10.84 -2.36
CA ILE A 610 -7.14 -10.97 -3.71
C ILE A 610 -6.39 -12.06 -4.49
N MET A 611 -5.06 -12.05 -4.45
CA MET A 611 -4.23 -13.03 -5.11
C MET A 611 -4.43 -14.44 -4.55
N ALA A 612 -4.39 -14.60 -3.23
CA ALA A 612 -4.58 -15.91 -2.58
C ALA A 612 -5.96 -16.51 -2.88
N VAL A 613 -7.01 -15.68 -2.89
CA VAL A 613 -8.38 -16.06 -3.27
C VAL A 613 -8.44 -16.50 -4.75
N GLY A 614 -7.75 -15.78 -5.66
CA GLY A 614 -7.65 -16.13 -7.07
C GLY A 614 -7.04 -17.52 -7.27
N VAL A 615 -5.91 -17.79 -6.61
CA VAL A 615 -5.22 -19.09 -6.71
C VAL A 615 -6.01 -20.21 -6.04
N ALA A 616 -6.62 -19.95 -4.89
CA ALA A 616 -7.51 -20.92 -4.22
C ALA A 616 -8.69 -21.32 -5.10
N SER A 617 -9.29 -20.34 -5.80
CA SER A 617 -10.36 -20.58 -6.77
C SER A 617 -9.87 -21.47 -7.92
N ALA A 618 -8.72 -21.16 -8.51
CA ALA A 618 -8.14 -21.88 -9.62
C ALA A 618 -7.89 -23.38 -9.28
N ASN A 619 -7.25 -23.64 -8.14
CA ASN A 619 -7.01 -25.01 -7.68
C ASN A 619 -8.32 -25.78 -7.41
N SER A 620 -9.32 -25.10 -6.85
CA SER A 620 -10.63 -25.68 -6.59
C SER A 620 -11.40 -25.97 -7.89
N ILE A 621 -11.31 -25.08 -8.90
CA ILE A 621 -11.90 -25.27 -10.24
C ILE A 621 -11.34 -26.54 -10.88
N LEU A 622 -10.03 -26.69 -10.90
CA LEU A 622 -9.37 -27.85 -11.50
C LEU A 622 -9.76 -29.15 -10.80
N LEU A 623 -9.88 -29.14 -9.47
CA LEU A 623 -10.27 -30.30 -8.69
C LEU A 623 -11.73 -30.69 -8.95
N VAL A 624 -12.65 -29.73 -8.97
CA VAL A 624 -14.09 -29.97 -9.23
C VAL A 624 -14.31 -30.44 -10.67
N THR A 625 -13.58 -29.86 -11.65
CA THR A 625 -13.62 -30.30 -13.05
C THR A 625 -13.26 -31.77 -13.18
N PHE A 626 -12.16 -32.19 -12.53
CA PHE A 626 -11.71 -33.57 -12.57
C PHE A 626 -12.69 -34.51 -11.85
N ALA A 627 -13.23 -34.11 -10.70
CA ALA A 627 -14.24 -34.90 -10.00
C ALA A 627 -15.50 -35.10 -10.85
N ARG A 628 -15.92 -34.05 -11.56
CA ARG A 628 -17.06 -34.12 -12.49
C ARG A 628 -16.78 -35.05 -13.68
N GLU A 629 -15.58 -34.98 -14.25
CA GLU A 629 -15.20 -35.87 -15.33
C GLU A 629 -15.22 -37.35 -14.91
N GLN A 630 -14.74 -37.69 -13.70
CA GLN A 630 -14.83 -39.05 -13.15
C GLN A 630 -16.29 -39.45 -12.93
N GLN A 631 -17.15 -38.56 -12.48
CA GLN A 631 -18.59 -38.85 -12.35
C GLN A 631 -19.26 -39.10 -13.71
N LEU A 632 -18.89 -38.37 -14.77
CA LEU A 632 -19.38 -38.62 -16.13
C LEU A 632 -18.91 -39.97 -16.71
N LYS A 633 -17.76 -40.50 -16.24
CA LYS A 633 -17.27 -41.83 -16.53
C LYS A 633 -18.02 -42.95 -15.78
N GLY A 634 -19.03 -42.61 -14.96
CA GLY A 634 -19.93 -43.54 -14.26
C GLY A 634 -19.55 -43.85 -12.81
N HIS A 635 -18.55 -43.16 -12.23
CA HIS A 635 -18.22 -43.31 -10.81
C HIS A 635 -19.24 -42.61 -9.92
N SER A 636 -19.48 -43.16 -8.73
CA SER A 636 -20.30 -42.49 -7.71
C SER A 636 -19.68 -41.15 -7.29
N ALA A 637 -20.50 -40.20 -6.79
CA ALA A 637 -20.00 -38.91 -6.32
C ALA A 637 -18.91 -39.04 -5.23
N PHE A 638 -18.99 -40.06 -4.41
CA PHE A 638 -17.99 -40.38 -3.39
C PHE A 638 -16.67 -40.86 -4.03
N GLU A 639 -16.73 -41.80 -4.97
CA GLU A 639 -15.54 -42.32 -5.67
C GLU A 639 -14.91 -41.26 -6.55
N ALA A 640 -15.71 -40.45 -7.24
CA ALA A 640 -15.27 -39.34 -8.06
C ALA A 640 -14.51 -38.29 -7.22
N ALA A 641 -15.03 -37.93 -6.05
CA ALA A 641 -14.36 -37.00 -5.10
C ALA A 641 -13.05 -37.57 -4.56
N LEU A 642 -13.01 -38.86 -4.23
CA LEU A 642 -11.82 -39.54 -3.73
C LEU A 642 -10.74 -39.65 -4.83
N SER A 643 -11.13 -40.05 -6.05
CA SER A 643 -10.24 -40.12 -7.21
C SER A 643 -9.67 -38.75 -7.55
N ALA A 644 -10.50 -37.70 -7.55
CA ALA A 644 -10.07 -36.34 -7.81
C ALA A 644 -9.03 -35.86 -6.78
N GLY A 645 -9.30 -36.09 -5.50
CA GLY A 645 -8.35 -35.77 -4.42
C GLY A 645 -7.02 -36.51 -4.58
N HIS A 646 -7.07 -37.84 -4.83
CA HIS A 646 -5.90 -38.68 -5.02
C HIS A 646 -5.01 -38.26 -6.19
N THR A 647 -5.60 -37.86 -7.32
CA THR A 647 -4.88 -37.46 -8.52
C THR A 647 -4.36 -36.03 -8.40
N ARG A 648 -5.13 -35.11 -7.78
CA ARG A 648 -4.82 -33.70 -7.74
C ARG A 648 -3.96 -33.24 -6.54
N ILE A 649 -3.67 -34.11 -5.57
CA ILE A 649 -2.84 -33.76 -4.41
C ILE A 649 -1.45 -33.29 -4.82
N ARG A 650 -0.81 -33.92 -5.82
CA ARG A 650 0.55 -33.59 -6.26
C ARG A 650 0.61 -32.21 -6.92
N PRO A 651 -0.20 -31.89 -7.96
CA PRO A 651 -0.23 -30.55 -8.53
C PRO A 651 -0.52 -29.46 -7.50
N VAL A 652 -1.56 -29.64 -6.69
CA VAL A 652 -1.99 -28.60 -5.74
C VAL A 652 -0.93 -28.34 -4.67
N LEU A 653 -0.26 -29.37 -4.15
CA LEU A 653 0.85 -29.18 -3.21
C LEU A 653 2.08 -28.58 -3.87
N MET A 654 2.37 -28.95 -5.12
CA MET A 654 3.52 -28.45 -5.88
C MET A 654 3.38 -26.96 -6.15
N THR A 655 2.23 -26.53 -6.68
CA THR A 655 1.98 -25.12 -6.99
C THR A 655 1.94 -24.28 -5.72
N ALA A 656 1.26 -24.74 -4.67
CA ALA A 656 1.21 -24.04 -3.39
C ALA A 656 2.62 -23.92 -2.75
N ALA A 657 3.40 -25.00 -2.74
CA ALA A 657 4.75 -24.98 -2.19
C ALA A 657 5.70 -24.07 -3.00
N ALA A 658 5.62 -24.14 -4.33
CA ALA A 658 6.42 -23.29 -5.22
C ALA A 658 6.12 -21.80 -4.99
N MET A 659 4.84 -21.43 -4.84
CA MET A 659 4.42 -20.07 -4.54
C MET A 659 4.86 -19.63 -3.14
N ILE A 660 4.61 -20.45 -2.11
CA ILE A 660 4.98 -20.11 -0.73
C ILE A 660 6.49 -19.88 -0.64
N VAL A 661 7.29 -20.81 -1.16
CA VAL A 661 8.76 -20.73 -1.11
C VAL A 661 9.27 -19.56 -1.98
N GLY A 662 8.67 -19.33 -3.14
CA GLY A 662 8.97 -18.16 -3.98
C GLY A 662 8.68 -16.82 -3.32
N MET A 663 7.68 -16.77 -2.42
CA MET A 663 7.30 -15.55 -1.69
C MET A 663 8.09 -15.31 -0.39
N ILE A 664 8.80 -16.31 0.14
CA ILE A 664 9.57 -16.16 1.39
C ILE A 664 10.55 -14.98 1.36
N PRO A 665 11.38 -14.78 0.31
CA PRO A 665 12.30 -13.66 0.26
C PRO A 665 11.57 -12.29 0.39
N MET A 666 10.43 -12.15 -0.25
CA MET A 666 9.60 -10.95 -0.19
C MET A 666 8.92 -10.81 1.18
N ALA A 667 8.47 -11.90 1.80
CA ALA A 667 7.80 -11.89 3.10
C ALA A 667 8.74 -11.51 4.27
N ILE A 668 10.03 -11.84 4.15
CA ILE A 668 11.05 -11.43 5.12
C ILE A 668 11.24 -9.92 5.02
N GLY A 669 11.26 -9.37 3.80
CA GLY A 669 11.42 -7.95 3.54
C GLY A 669 12.79 -7.40 3.95
N GLY A 670 13.06 -6.16 3.60
CA GLY A 670 14.16 -5.34 4.07
C GLY A 670 13.63 -3.95 4.41
N ALA A 671 14.47 -3.07 4.92
CA ALA A 671 14.13 -1.67 5.10
C ALA A 671 13.66 -1.07 3.76
N GLY A 672 12.49 -0.43 3.75
CA GLY A 672 11.85 0.11 2.54
C GLY A 672 10.98 -0.87 1.74
N GLU A 673 10.92 -2.15 2.10
CA GLU A 673 10.13 -3.18 1.39
C GLU A 673 8.89 -3.66 2.18
N GLU A 674 8.49 -2.98 3.24
CA GLU A 674 7.43 -3.38 4.18
C GLU A 674 6.08 -3.59 3.48
N GLN A 675 5.79 -2.85 2.41
CA GLN A 675 4.57 -3.01 1.60
C GLN A 675 4.52 -4.36 0.89
N ASN A 676 5.64 -4.74 0.27
CA ASN A 676 5.77 -6.03 -0.42
C ASN A 676 5.76 -7.19 0.58
N ALA A 677 6.34 -7.00 1.76
CA ALA A 677 6.32 -8.00 2.83
C ALA A 677 4.90 -8.28 3.33
N ALA A 678 4.08 -7.24 3.58
CA ALA A 678 2.68 -7.38 3.99
C ALA A 678 1.87 -8.17 2.96
N LEU A 679 2.05 -7.86 1.66
CA LEU A 679 1.40 -8.54 0.55
C LEU A 679 1.82 -10.03 0.51
N ALA A 680 3.12 -10.33 0.56
CA ALA A 680 3.64 -11.69 0.50
C ALA A 680 3.21 -12.54 1.71
N ARG A 681 3.18 -11.97 2.93
CA ARG A 681 2.69 -12.63 4.15
C ARG A 681 1.22 -13.00 4.02
N ALA A 682 0.40 -12.12 3.47
CA ALA A 682 -1.02 -12.40 3.20
C ALA A 682 -1.19 -13.56 2.22
N VAL A 683 -0.40 -13.60 1.14
CA VAL A 683 -0.43 -14.71 0.16
C VAL A 683 -0.02 -16.02 0.78
N ILE A 684 1.09 -16.06 1.53
CA ILE A 684 1.57 -17.26 2.21
C ILE A 684 0.50 -17.78 3.18
N GLY A 685 -0.06 -16.90 4.01
CA GLY A 685 -1.13 -17.25 4.95
C GLY A 685 -2.36 -17.80 4.26
N GLY A 686 -2.79 -17.13 3.18
CA GLY A 686 -3.92 -17.57 2.36
C GLY A 686 -3.69 -18.96 1.77
N LEU A 687 -2.54 -19.22 1.18
CA LEU A 687 -2.20 -20.51 0.57
C LEU A 687 -2.04 -21.65 1.59
N LEU A 688 -1.49 -21.38 2.77
CA LEU A 688 -1.35 -22.37 3.85
C LEU A 688 -2.70 -22.92 4.30
N PHE A 689 -3.76 -22.10 4.26
CA PHE A 689 -5.11 -22.53 4.62
C PHE A 689 -5.93 -22.96 3.39
N ALA A 690 -5.75 -22.30 2.24
CA ALA A 690 -6.45 -22.67 1.00
C ALA A 690 -6.09 -24.08 0.53
N THR A 691 -4.81 -24.47 0.63
CA THR A 691 -4.34 -25.78 0.14
C THR A 691 -5.02 -26.95 0.86
N PRO A 692 -5.00 -27.07 2.21
CA PRO A 692 -5.76 -28.12 2.89
C PRO A 692 -7.28 -27.98 2.69
N THR A 693 -7.80 -26.77 2.58
CA THR A 693 -9.24 -26.55 2.30
C THR A 693 -9.62 -27.11 0.94
N THR A 694 -8.86 -26.79 -0.11
CA THR A 694 -9.10 -27.32 -1.46
C THR A 694 -8.98 -28.85 -1.49
N LEU A 695 -8.02 -29.43 -0.78
CA LEU A 695 -7.83 -30.88 -0.78
C LEU A 695 -8.82 -31.64 0.11
N LEU A 696 -9.38 -31.05 1.16
CA LEU A 696 -10.24 -31.75 2.12
C LEU A 696 -11.70 -31.30 2.07
N ILE A 697 -11.94 -29.98 2.04
CA ILE A 697 -13.29 -29.42 2.12
C ILE A 697 -13.97 -29.47 0.75
N VAL A 698 -13.30 -29.14 -0.33
CA VAL A 698 -13.89 -29.15 -1.67
C VAL A 698 -14.36 -30.54 -2.10
N PRO A 699 -13.58 -31.63 -2.00
CA PRO A 699 -14.06 -32.96 -2.30
C PRO A 699 -15.26 -33.39 -1.43
N TYR A 700 -15.23 -33.00 -0.15
CA TYR A 700 -16.34 -33.28 0.77
C TYR A 700 -17.63 -32.58 0.35
N LEU A 701 -17.55 -31.26 0.04
CA LEU A 701 -18.72 -30.48 -0.43
C LEU A 701 -19.25 -31.02 -1.75
N PHE A 702 -18.37 -31.40 -2.69
CA PHE A 702 -18.75 -32.02 -3.95
C PHE A 702 -19.52 -33.33 -3.74
N ALA A 703 -18.97 -34.24 -2.92
CA ALA A 703 -19.61 -35.51 -2.63
C ALA A 703 -20.98 -35.35 -1.91
N MET A 704 -21.10 -34.33 -1.03
CA MET A 704 -22.32 -34.07 -0.29
C MET A 704 -23.43 -33.48 -1.18
N LEU A 705 -23.10 -32.50 -2.03
CA LEU A 705 -24.08 -31.82 -2.90
C LEU A 705 -24.57 -32.70 -4.06
N ARG A 706 -23.74 -33.66 -4.52
CA ARG A 706 -24.06 -34.55 -5.64
C ARG A 706 -24.57 -35.95 -5.25
N LYS A 707 -24.75 -36.22 -3.99
CA LYS A 707 -25.18 -37.52 -3.46
C LYS A 707 -26.52 -38.08 -4.00
N GLY A 708 -27.36 -37.21 -4.57
CA GLY A 708 -28.65 -37.61 -5.17
C GLY A 708 -28.61 -37.92 -6.68
N ASN A 709 -27.43 -37.79 -7.32
CA ASN A 709 -27.30 -37.92 -8.79
C ASN A 709 -26.40 -39.09 -9.21
N ASP A 710 -26.25 -40.10 -8.38
CA ASP A 710 -25.46 -41.28 -8.69
C ASP A 710 -26.03 -42.01 -9.93
N GLY A 711 -25.33 -41.97 -11.06
CA GLY A 711 -25.60 -42.76 -12.25
C GLY A 711 -26.55 -42.13 -13.31
N LYS A 712 -26.93 -40.87 -13.21
CA LYS A 712 -27.60 -40.19 -14.33
C LYS A 712 -26.63 -39.32 -15.11
N PRO A 713 -26.44 -39.60 -16.42
CA PRO A 713 -25.69 -38.67 -17.27
C PRO A 713 -26.45 -37.34 -17.31
N HIS A 714 -25.84 -36.24 -16.89
CA HIS A 714 -26.37 -34.91 -17.12
C HIS A 714 -26.17 -34.60 -18.61
N HIS A 715 -27.22 -34.70 -19.39
CA HIS A 715 -27.27 -34.01 -20.69
C HIS A 715 -27.22 -32.50 -20.40
N GLY A 716 -26.19 -31.81 -20.90
CA GLY A 716 -26.12 -30.35 -20.82
C GLY A 716 -27.33 -29.77 -21.57
N VAL A 717 -27.87 -28.64 -21.10
CA VAL A 717 -29.00 -27.93 -21.70
C VAL A 717 -28.87 -27.70 -23.22
N PHE A 718 -27.66 -27.77 -23.77
CA PHE A 718 -27.39 -27.63 -25.19
C PHE A 718 -27.50 -28.95 -26.02
N GLU A 719 -27.46 -30.14 -25.41
CA GLU A 719 -27.71 -31.40 -26.13
C GLU A 719 -29.21 -31.63 -26.36
N GLU A 720 -30.10 -31.08 -25.56
CA GLU A 720 -31.55 -31.09 -25.79
C GLU A 720 -32.00 -30.21 -26.97
N ILE A 721 -31.15 -29.26 -27.42
CA ILE A 721 -31.47 -28.40 -28.60
C ILE A 721 -31.00 -29.03 -29.91
N GLN A 722 -30.20 -30.08 -29.90
CA GLN A 722 -29.76 -30.80 -31.12
C GLN A 722 -30.51 -32.12 -31.40
N GLN A 723 -31.46 -32.54 -30.52
CA GLN A 723 -32.46 -33.58 -30.81
C GLN A 723 -33.79 -32.91 -31.14
#